data_1655ac87d19e71e3425ad16db9e05b55
#
_entry.id   1655ac87d19e71e3425ad16db9e05b55
#
_cell.length_a   1.000
_cell.length_b   1.000
_cell.length_c   1.000
_cell.angle_alpha   90.00
_cell.angle_beta   90.00
_cell.angle_gamma   90.00
#
_symmetry.space_group_name_H-M   'P 1'
#
loop_
_entity.id
_entity.type
_entity.pdbx_description
1 polymer ?
#
loop_
_entity_poly.entity_id
_entity_poly.type
_entity_poly.pdbx_seq_one_letter_code
_entity_poly.pdbx_strand_id
1 'polypeptide(L)'
;MKKSFNARAEKCCLCSKNNQKPLIIKLCCFLFIFFTIQNNLYSQQDCSYEISGIVFDKENNEPIPGVLIKETNSQKFSVSDKNGNFILENLCSNNTNVLASSVGYIDSSFTITQNESNIYLNRENIELSSVLIFEEREKDEGTKTISQQSIDLDERGINRTFSLASIASEIDGVSFISSGSNVELPVIHGLYGNRILVLNNYLKHGFQNWGKDHAPEINMASVSNLRVVKGSSGVRFGPEGLGGALIVEPDPMKLRQPFYINLNSGYETNGRGQNFGFKTGQGFKNLGYSLGYNYIKIGDRHAPDYMLTNSGKEEQAFNIGVHYHLNSFDIKLYYNYVDINNGLLRSSIFHSGNAISRAISSNTPLFIKPFSYTINEPNQLANHQLIKANVNWWYNEEEKISLTIGSQINKRREYDVRRNSYKPIINLELFTYDYLIEWDHSFSGNLNGILGVHYFSQNNDNIYGTGTTPFIPNYNSNRVSIYLIEGYEIRNNLFEIGFRYDQENYNVRGRETNQDIFRDENNFSNFTLSFGFERAVSEKFSFRTNLGSAWRTPNMAELYSFGSNGFKTSFGLLRYYFADDGRVKTDRVLKMDSEAFLSEKSFKLVNELNFSSAKSKLKITLHSNYISNYIFDKPIGLFGTIRGPMPYFVYDQTDVLFIGSDITYRRGITKNMNSIFTFSYLYTENLDEGGNLIDQPPIRINNTLNWSTKNFWKINSSEISLIPSYTFHQFRAPKTFTPDELINNLVEVDAESEIFDFKDAPEGYFLFDFSWKFKIKKLQASFIIKNVFNKKYRNYLNEMRYFADEPGRNILINLSYKFNK
;
A
#
# COMPACT_ATOMS: atom_id res chain seq x y z
N MET A 1 -25.35 59.78 -2.82
CA MET A 1 -25.16 58.37 -2.41
C MET A 1 -23.74 58.08 -1.97
N LYS A 2 -23.21 58.79 -0.95
CA LYS A 2 -21.83 58.60 -0.41
C LYS A 2 -21.81 58.80 1.10
N LYS A 3 -22.84 58.38 1.82
CA LYS A 3 -22.94 58.53 3.30
C LYS A 3 -23.55 57.32 4.06
N SER A 4 -23.67 56.12 3.44
CA SER A 4 -24.24 54.96 4.14
C SER A 4 -23.30 53.76 4.32
N PHE A 5 -22.04 53.85 3.95
CA PHE A 5 -21.06 52.74 4.07
C PHE A 5 -20.12 52.84 5.29
N ASN A 6 -20.09 53.95 6.02
CA ASN A 6 -19.23 54.11 7.20
C ASN A 6 -19.87 53.75 8.55
N ALA A 7 -21.14 53.36 8.57
CA ALA A 7 -21.84 53.09 9.82
C ALA A 7 -21.93 51.58 10.20
N ARG A 8 -21.37 50.67 9.39
CA ARG A 8 -21.35 49.20 9.69
C ARG A 8 -19.98 48.66 10.12
N ALA A 9 -18.92 49.45 10.01
CA ALA A 9 -17.59 49.03 10.42
C ALA A 9 -17.29 49.27 11.92
N GLU A 10 -18.04 50.15 12.58
CA GLU A 10 -17.79 50.48 14.02
C GLU A 10 -18.57 49.60 15.01
N LYS A 11 -19.44 48.69 14.58
CA LYS A 11 -20.19 47.80 15.48
C LYS A 11 -19.62 46.40 15.69
N CYS A 12 -18.49 46.08 15.08
CA CYS A 12 -17.80 44.79 15.31
C CYS A 12 -16.64 44.81 16.32
N CYS A 13 -16.37 45.91 16.97
CA CYS A 13 -15.23 46.07 17.89
C CYS A 13 -15.61 46.17 19.37
N LEU A 14 -16.80 45.73 19.76
CA LEU A 14 -17.17 45.70 21.19
C LEU A 14 -17.75 44.31 21.54
N CYS A 15 -16.86 43.36 21.75
CA CYS A 15 -17.16 42.23 22.62
C CYS A 15 -15.88 41.55 23.12
N SER A 16 -15.72 41.69 24.41
CA SER A 16 -15.16 40.81 25.42
C SER A 16 -13.63 40.74 25.58
N LYS A 17 -13.27 41.22 26.72
CA LYS A 17 -12.08 40.86 27.48
C LYS A 17 -12.17 39.35 27.79
N ASN A 18 -11.42 38.53 27.07
CA ASN A 18 -10.83 37.32 27.61
C ASN A 18 -9.61 36.96 26.78
N ASN A 19 -8.46 36.93 27.46
CA ASN A 19 -7.17 36.60 26.91
C ASN A 19 -7.15 35.16 26.44
N GLN A 20 -7.28 34.93 25.15
CA GLN A 20 -6.70 33.85 24.34
C GLN A 20 -7.40 33.82 22.97
N LYS A 21 -6.79 34.47 21.97
CA LYS A 21 -6.89 34.12 20.54
C LYS A 21 -6.46 35.30 19.63
N PRO A 22 -5.17 35.63 19.51
CA PRO A 22 -4.75 36.56 18.45
C PRO A 22 -4.38 35.86 17.13
N LEU A 23 -4.22 34.49 17.12
CA LEU A 23 -3.65 33.82 15.94
C LEU A 23 -4.68 33.54 14.83
N ILE A 24 -5.89 33.14 15.19
CA ILE A 24 -6.93 32.78 14.21
C ILE A 24 -7.47 34.01 13.47
N ILE A 25 -7.61 35.11 14.17
CA ILE A 25 -8.10 36.37 13.57
C ILE A 25 -7.07 36.97 12.60
N LYS A 26 -5.77 36.87 12.91
CA LYS A 26 -4.71 37.29 11.99
C LYS A 26 -4.61 36.40 10.75
N LEU A 27 -4.88 35.09 10.88
CA LEU A 27 -4.90 34.13 9.75
C LEU A 27 -6.10 34.40 8.83
N CYS A 28 -7.29 34.63 9.37
CA CYS A 28 -8.47 35.01 8.58
C CYS A 28 -8.29 36.39 7.88
N CYS A 29 -7.64 37.35 8.51
CA CYS A 29 -7.34 38.62 7.85
C CYS A 29 -6.25 38.48 6.78
N PHE A 30 -5.27 37.60 6.95
CA PHE A 30 -4.24 37.32 5.95
C PHE A 30 -4.83 36.58 4.72
N LEU A 31 -5.73 35.65 4.90
CA LEU A 31 -6.46 34.97 3.82
C LEU A 31 -7.39 35.95 3.09
N PHE A 32 -8.01 36.91 3.79
CA PHE A 32 -8.88 37.91 3.15
C PHE A 32 -8.12 38.95 2.33
N ILE A 33 -6.88 39.30 2.72
CA ILE A 33 -6.01 40.24 1.98
C ILE A 33 -5.45 39.53 0.72
N PHE A 34 -5.21 38.21 0.75
CA PHE A 34 -4.73 37.49 -0.43
C PHE A 34 -5.81 37.36 -1.53
N PHE A 35 -7.09 37.38 -1.15
CA PHE A 35 -8.21 37.29 -2.11
C PHE A 35 -8.54 38.60 -2.84
N THR A 36 -7.95 39.76 -2.45
CA THR A 36 -8.30 41.07 -3.04
C THR A 36 -7.29 41.62 -4.06
N ILE A 37 -6.23 40.88 -4.42
CA ILE A 37 -5.15 41.42 -5.27
C ILE A 37 -5.05 40.74 -6.65
N GLN A 38 -6.01 39.97 -7.13
CA GLN A 38 -5.98 39.55 -8.55
C GLN A 38 -7.35 39.68 -9.24
N ASN A 39 -7.69 40.90 -9.61
CA ASN A 39 -8.61 41.12 -10.73
C ASN A 39 -7.80 41.65 -11.92
N ASN A 40 -7.13 40.79 -12.65
CA ASN A 40 -6.64 41.11 -13.98
C ASN A 40 -7.80 40.90 -14.96
N LEU A 41 -8.25 41.98 -15.55
CA LEU A 41 -9.19 42.00 -16.68
C LEU A 41 -8.55 41.27 -17.88
N TYR A 42 -8.96 40.04 -18.14
CA TYR A 42 -8.67 39.39 -19.42
C TYR A 42 -9.66 39.92 -20.46
N SER A 43 -9.12 40.49 -21.54
CA SER A 43 -9.85 40.76 -22.78
C SER A 43 -10.34 39.41 -23.36
N GLN A 44 -11.63 39.21 -23.52
CA GLN A 44 -12.17 38.14 -24.31
C GLN A 44 -11.69 38.29 -25.76
N GLN A 45 -10.87 37.38 -26.22
CA GLN A 45 -10.53 37.21 -27.63
C GLN A 45 -11.72 36.44 -28.25
N ASP A 46 -12.40 37.03 -29.22
CA ASP A 46 -13.49 36.37 -29.96
C ASP A 46 -12.92 35.16 -30.75
N CYS A 47 -13.12 33.95 -30.23
CA CYS A 47 -12.67 32.72 -30.87
C CYS A 47 -13.85 32.19 -31.72
N SER A 48 -13.82 32.40 -33.02
CA SER A 48 -14.92 32.09 -33.94
C SER A 48 -14.56 31.11 -35.07
N TYR A 49 -13.35 30.58 -35.07
CA TYR A 49 -12.93 29.61 -36.09
C TYR A 49 -13.51 28.22 -35.82
N GLU A 50 -13.86 27.51 -36.91
CA GLU A 50 -14.28 26.12 -36.89
C GLU A 50 -13.38 25.34 -37.86
N ILE A 51 -12.87 24.17 -37.43
CA ILE A 51 -12.11 23.24 -38.29
C ILE A 51 -12.81 21.89 -38.27
N SER A 52 -13.13 21.36 -39.44
CA SER A 52 -13.71 20.05 -39.61
C SER A 52 -12.77 19.15 -40.43
N GLY A 53 -12.73 17.87 -40.11
CA GLY A 53 -11.89 16.90 -40.79
C GLY A 53 -12.34 15.45 -40.56
N ILE A 54 -11.56 14.51 -41.10
CA ILE A 54 -11.82 13.08 -40.97
C ILE A 54 -10.56 12.42 -40.39
N VAL A 55 -10.76 11.49 -39.45
CA VAL A 55 -9.67 10.66 -38.93
C VAL A 55 -9.67 9.32 -39.61
N PHE A 56 -8.50 8.92 -40.14
CA PHE A 56 -8.29 7.68 -40.87
C PHE A 56 -7.25 6.80 -40.19
N ASP A 57 -7.43 5.52 -40.29
CA ASP A 57 -6.38 4.51 -40.04
C ASP A 57 -5.34 4.57 -41.20
N LYS A 58 -4.10 4.79 -40.84
CA LYS A 58 -2.99 4.99 -41.81
C LYS A 58 -2.63 3.73 -42.61
N GLU A 59 -2.96 2.53 -42.11
CA GLU A 59 -2.62 1.26 -42.75
C GLU A 59 -3.63 0.87 -43.82
N ASN A 60 -4.94 1.10 -43.56
CA ASN A 60 -6.01 0.65 -44.46
C ASN A 60 -6.87 1.78 -45.01
N ASN A 61 -6.61 3.04 -44.63
CA ASN A 61 -7.40 4.24 -44.99
C ASN A 61 -8.91 4.14 -44.62
N GLU A 62 -9.27 3.35 -43.62
CA GLU A 62 -10.63 3.31 -43.10
C GLU A 62 -10.87 4.43 -42.07
N PRO A 63 -12.05 5.06 -42.05
CA PRO A 63 -12.36 6.09 -41.04
C PRO A 63 -12.44 5.49 -39.65
N ILE A 64 -11.89 6.19 -38.65
CA ILE A 64 -11.85 5.75 -37.26
C ILE A 64 -12.92 6.50 -36.46
N PRO A 65 -13.93 5.84 -35.93
CA PRO A 65 -14.91 6.44 -35.03
C PRO A 65 -14.37 6.52 -33.58
N GLY A 66 -14.84 7.52 -32.84
CA GLY A 66 -14.56 7.63 -31.41
C GLY A 66 -13.17 8.13 -31.04
N VAL A 67 -12.45 8.76 -31.98
CA VAL A 67 -11.16 9.40 -31.71
C VAL A 67 -11.40 10.69 -30.97
N LEU A 68 -10.72 10.90 -29.86
CA LEU A 68 -10.67 12.16 -29.13
C LEU A 68 -9.64 13.08 -29.81
N ILE A 69 -10.07 14.22 -30.34
CA ILE A 69 -9.23 15.27 -30.92
C ILE A 69 -9.25 16.44 -29.96
N LYS A 70 -8.15 16.70 -29.26
CA LYS A 70 -8.02 17.75 -28.26
C LYS A 70 -7.04 18.82 -28.75
N GLU A 71 -7.41 20.10 -28.70
CA GLU A 71 -6.50 21.21 -28.92
C GLU A 71 -5.42 21.25 -27.82
N THR A 72 -4.14 21.40 -28.20
CA THR A 72 -3.00 21.26 -27.29
C THR A 72 -2.91 22.42 -26.30
N ASN A 73 -3.38 23.63 -26.69
CA ASN A 73 -3.27 24.87 -25.91
C ASN A 73 -4.57 25.29 -25.24
N SER A 74 -5.63 24.48 -25.33
CA SER A 74 -6.89 24.73 -24.67
C SER A 74 -7.59 23.41 -24.29
N GLN A 75 -8.70 23.50 -23.58
CA GLN A 75 -9.52 22.31 -23.23
C GLN A 75 -10.55 21.95 -24.30
N LYS A 76 -10.48 22.58 -25.50
CA LYS A 76 -11.43 22.30 -26.58
C LYS A 76 -11.14 20.95 -27.20
N PHE A 77 -12.17 20.16 -27.38
CA PHE A 77 -12.07 18.83 -27.96
C PHE A 77 -13.29 18.47 -28.80
N SER A 78 -13.08 17.52 -29.68
CA SER A 78 -14.11 16.87 -30.47
C SER A 78 -13.91 15.38 -30.46
N VAL A 79 -14.94 14.60 -30.72
CA VAL A 79 -14.88 13.14 -30.87
C VAL A 79 -15.39 12.77 -32.25
N SER A 80 -14.62 11.99 -33.01
CA SER A 80 -15.02 11.59 -34.36
C SER A 80 -16.30 10.72 -34.34
N ASP A 81 -17.18 10.95 -35.30
CA ASP A 81 -18.43 10.22 -35.49
C ASP A 81 -18.22 8.82 -36.09
N LYS A 82 -19.30 8.09 -36.38
CA LYS A 82 -19.25 6.75 -37.01
C LYS A 82 -18.53 6.70 -38.36
N ASN A 83 -18.37 7.82 -39.05
CA ASN A 83 -17.70 7.95 -40.34
C ASN A 83 -16.32 8.62 -40.19
N GLY A 84 -15.80 8.77 -38.94
CA GLY A 84 -14.53 9.40 -38.68
C GLY A 84 -14.54 10.93 -38.67
N ASN A 85 -15.66 11.61 -38.96
CA ASN A 85 -15.72 13.07 -39.04
C ASN A 85 -15.66 13.68 -37.66
N PHE A 86 -14.92 14.79 -37.51
CA PHE A 86 -14.88 15.62 -36.32
C PHE A 86 -15.05 17.10 -36.64
N ILE A 87 -15.51 17.89 -35.69
CA ILE A 87 -15.66 19.34 -35.77
C ILE A 87 -15.11 19.94 -34.48
N LEU A 88 -14.13 20.82 -34.58
CA LEU A 88 -13.61 21.65 -33.48
C LEU A 88 -14.12 23.06 -33.64
N GLU A 89 -14.97 23.52 -32.72
CA GLU A 89 -15.60 24.83 -32.75
C GLU A 89 -14.93 25.82 -31.78
N ASN A 90 -15.17 27.11 -32.04
CA ASN A 90 -14.75 28.23 -31.20
C ASN A 90 -13.23 28.35 -31.06
N LEU A 91 -12.48 27.98 -32.07
CA LEU A 91 -11.02 28.11 -32.11
C LEU A 91 -10.61 29.57 -32.23
N CYS A 92 -9.48 29.94 -31.61
CA CYS A 92 -8.94 31.32 -31.65
C CYS A 92 -7.98 31.54 -32.81
N SER A 93 -7.73 30.51 -33.64
CA SER A 93 -6.88 30.53 -34.83
C SER A 93 -7.41 29.56 -35.90
N ASN A 94 -7.16 29.88 -37.15
CA ASN A 94 -7.44 29.01 -38.29
C ASN A 94 -6.37 27.89 -38.49
N ASN A 95 -5.37 27.85 -37.62
CA ASN A 95 -4.30 26.86 -37.57
C ASN A 95 -4.06 26.49 -36.12
N THR A 96 -4.25 25.24 -35.76
CA THR A 96 -4.12 24.80 -34.37
C THR A 96 -3.46 23.43 -34.27
N ASN A 97 -2.77 23.20 -33.15
CA ASN A 97 -2.18 21.92 -32.84
C ASN A 97 -3.17 21.08 -32.02
N VAL A 98 -3.43 19.86 -32.47
CA VAL A 98 -4.31 18.93 -31.81
C VAL A 98 -3.59 17.64 -31.45
N LEU A 99 -3.96 17.06 -30.34
CA LEU A 99 -3.62 15.69 -29.96
C LEU A 99 -4.82 14.80 -30.33
N ALA A 100 -4.58 13.80 -31.17
CA ALA A 100 -5.57 12.79 -31.49
C ALA A 100 -5.27 11.47 -30.76
N SER A 101 -6.25 10.94 -30.03
CA SER A 101 -6.14 9.78 -29.16
C SER A 101 -7.30 8.83 -29.35
N SER A 102 -7.02 7.54 -29.50
CA SER A 102 -8.03 6.48 -29.62
C SER A 102 -7.50 5.13 -29.15
N VAL A 103 -8.34 4.31 -28.56
CA VAL A 103 -7.99 2.98 -28.09
C VAL A 103 -7.51 2.11 -29.26
N GLY A 104 -6.28 1.63 -29.18
CA GLY A 104 -5.65 0.82 -30.23
C GLY A 104 -4.85 1.60 -31.29
N TYR A 105 -4.67 2.91 -31.07
CA TYR A 105 -3.88 3.78 -31.91
C TYR A 105 -2.84 4.57 -31.09
N ILE A 106 -1.73 4.92 -31.69
CA ILE A 106 -0.67 5.75 -31.06
C ILE A 106 -1.17 7.19 -31.02
N ASP A 107 -1.20 7.77 -29.81
CA ASP A 107 -1.50 9.17 -29.62
C ASP A 107 -0.53 10.03 -30.42
N SER A 108 -1.05 10.88 -31.27
CA SER A 108 -0.22 11.66 -32.19
C SER A 108 -0.68 13.11 -32.28
N SER A 109 0.30 14.03 -32.31
CA SER A 109 0.03 15.46 -32.45
C SER A 109 0.06 15.87 -33.93
N PHE A 110 -0.93 16.67 -34.33
CA PHE A 110 -1.10 17.15 -35.69
C PHE A 110 -1.32 18.67 -35.68
N THR A 111 -0.79 19.36 -36.69
CA THR A 111 -1.17 20.73 -36.96
C THR A 111 -2.27 20.69 -38.02
N ILE A 112 -3.48 21.11 -37.67
CA ILE A 112 -4.63 21.14 -38.58
C ILE A 112 -5.01 22.58 -38.95
N THR A 113 -5.50 22.74 -40.17
CA THR A 113 -5.94 24.04 -40.74
C THR A 113 -7.30 23.87 -41.39
N GLN A 114 -8.00 24.95 -41.71
CA GLN A 114 -9.27 24.88 -42.44
C GLN A 114 -9.19 24.17 -43.78
N ASN A 115 -8.00 24.16 -44.44
CA ASN A 115 -7.81 23.57 -45.75
C ASN A 115 -7.19 22.16 -45.69
N GLU A 116 -6.55 21.78 -44.56
CA GLU A 116 -5.88 20.49 -44.38
C GLU A 116 -6.10 20.00 -42.95
N SER A 117 -7.17 19.23 -42.75
CA SER A 117 -7.64 18.80 -41.44
C SER A 117 -7.80 17.27 -41.28
N ASN A 118 -7.42 16.48 -42.30
CA ASN A 118 -7.46 15.02 -42.17
C ASN A 118 -6.31 14.50 -41.29
N ILE A 119 -6.67 13.60 -40.37
CA ILE A 119 -5.75 13.02 -39.39
C ILE A 119 -5.56 11.54 -39.70
N TYR A 120 -4.31 11.07 -39.73
CA TYR A 120 -3.96 9.66 -39.99
C TYR A 120 -3.28 9.08 -38.72
N LEU A 121 -3.96 8.15 -38.04
CA LEU A 121 -3.42 7.49 -36.86
C LEU A 121 -2.74 6.17 -37.23
N ASN A 122 -1.60 5.92 -36.61
CA ASN A 122 -0.93 4.63 -36.66
C ASN A 122 -1.55 3.72 -35.60
N ARG A 123 -1.81 2.46 -35.95
CA ARG A 123 -2.25 1.46 -34.97
C ARG A 123 -1.15 1.30 -33.92
N GLU A 124 -1.59 1.32 -32.66
CA GLU A 124 -0.73 0.91 -31.57
C GLU A 124 -0.60 -0.61 -31.64
N ASN A 125 0.61 -1.10 -31.91
CA ASN A 125 0.92 -2.49 -31.65
C ASN A 125 0.95 -2.68 -30.13
N ILE A 126 -0.22 -2.88 -29.52
CA ILE A 126 -0.32 -3.28 -28.12
C ILE A 126 0.34 -4.66 -28.05
N GLU A 127 1.64 -4.69 -27.83
CA GLU A 127 2.30 -5.88 -27.34
C GLU A 127 1.64 -6.17 -25.98
N LEU A 128 0.80 -7.19 -25.93
CA LEU A 128 0.40 -7.86 -24.69
C LEU A 128 1.64 -8.58 -24.13
N SER A 129 2.66 -7.82 -23.78
CA SER A 129 3.65 -8.29 -22.84
C SER A 129 3.03 -8.11 -21.47
N SER A 130 3.16 -9.12 -20.59
CA SER A 130 3.02 -8.97 -19.14
C SER A 130 4.11 -8.01 -18.66
N VAL A 131 4.03 -6.82 -19.14
CA VAL A 131 4.90 -5.74 -18.81
C VAL A 131 4.53 -5.35 -17.39
N LEU A 132 5.47 -5.51 -16.45
CA LEU A 132 5.65 -4.46 -15.49
C LEU A 132 5.79 -3.19 -16.32
N ILE A 133 4.66 -2.55 -16.60
CA ILE A 133 4.67 -1.25 -17.21
C ILE A 133 5.35 -0.40 -16.16
N PHE A 134 6.60 -0.02 -16.43
CA PHE A 134 7.11 1.23 -15.93
C PHE A 134 6.32 2.25 -16.75
N GLU A 135 5.05 2.45 -16.34
CA GLU A 135 4.23 3.44 -16.99
C GLU A 135 4.97 4.77 -16.94
N GLU A 136 5.11 5.34 -18.11
CA GLU A 136 5.21 6.77 -18.22
C GLU A 136 4.04 7.33 -17.41
N ARG A 137 4.37 8.13 -16.42
CA ARG A 137 3.52 8.75 -15.43
C ARG A 137 2.10 9.04 -15.93
N GLU A 138 1.07 8.38 -15.43
CA GLU A 138 -0.13 9.13 -15.11
C GLU A 138 0.37 10.29 -14.22
N LYS A 139 -0.01 11.50 -14.56
CA LYS A 139 0.36 12.72 -13.81
C LYS A 139 -0.12 12.58 -12.37
N ASP A 140 0.66 11.92 -11.53
CA ASP A 140 0.46 11.96 -10.10
C ASP A 140 0.97 13.34 -9.67
N GLU A 141 0.03 14.22 -9.55
CA GLU A 141 0.23 15.60 -9.16
C GLU A 141 0.86 15.59 -7.78
N GLY A 142 2.17 15.87 -7.68
CA GLY A 142 2.79 16.22 -6.42
C GLY A 142 3.95 15.41 -5.87
N THR A 143 4.44 14.33 -6.50
CA THR A 143 5.68 13.65 -6.06
C THR A 143 6.35 12.94 -7.24
N LYS A 144 6.83 13.76 -8.18
CA LYS A 144 7.34 13.25 -9.45
C LYS A 144 8.74 12.61 -9.34
N THR A 145 9.51 12.97 -8.31
CA THR A 145 10.91 12.53 -8.14
C THR A 145 11.04 11.28 -7.28
N ILE A 146 9.97 10.79 -6.66
CA ILE A 146 10.00 9.58 -5.84
C ILE A 146 9.98 8.32 -6.72
N SER A 147 10.82 7.33 -6.38
CA SER A 147 10.78 6.01 -7.03
C SER A 147 9.47 5.30 -6.73
N GLN A 148 8.72 4.98 -7.77
CA GLN A 148 7.44 4.27 -7.65
C GLN A 148 7.26 3.27 -8.78
N GLN A 149 6.43 2.25 -8.53
CA GLN A 149 6.06 1.21 -9.49
C GLN A 149 4.61 0.81 -9.30
N SER A 150 3.90 0.55 -10.40
CA SER A 150 2.49 0.13 -10.36
C SER A 150 2.27 -1.23 -11.01
N ILE A 151 1.20 -1.89 -10.59
CA ILE A 151 0.71 -3.15 -11.12
C ILE A 151 -0.76 -2.97 -11.49
N ASP A 152 -1.08 -2.99 -12.77
CA ASP A 152 -2.46 -3.11 -13.25
C ASP A 152 -2.93 -4.57 -13.06
N LEU A 153 -3.91 -4.76 -12.20
CA LEU A 153 -4.40 -6.09 -11.85
C LEU A 153 -5.37 -6.66 -12.88
N ASP A 154 -6.07 -5.80 -13.61
CA ASP A 154 -7.06 -6.21 -14.60
C ASP A 154 -6.40 -6.67 -15.91
N GLU A 155 -5.35 -5.98 -16.34
CA GLU A 155 -4.58 -6.36 -17.52
C GLU A 155 -3.79 -7.65 -17.28
N ARG A 156 -3.23 -7.81 -16.07
CA ARG A 156 -2.45 -8.99 -15.73
C ARG A 156 -3.26 -10.26 -15.52
N GLY A 157 -4.59 -10.16 -15.32
CA GLY A 157 -5.42 -11.34 -15.00
C GLY A 157 -4.92 -12.05 -13.73
N ILE A 158 -4.48 -11.27 -12.74
CA ILE A 158 -3.95 -11.79 -11.47
C ILE A 158 -5.07 -12.50 -10.71
N ASN A 159 -4.72 -13.59 -10.05
CA ASN A 159 -5.63 -14.29 -9.17
C ASN A 159 -6.00 -13.40 -7.98
N ARG A 160 -7.28 -13.15 -7.78
CA ARG A 160 -7.84 -12.29 -6.75
C ARG A 160 -7.85 -12.91 -5.36
N THR A 161 -7.39 -14.17 -5.21
CA THR A 161 -7.21 -14.82 -3.89
C THR A 161 -5.89 -14.45 -3.23
N PHE A 162 -4.91 -13.87 -3.98
CA PHE A 162 -3.65 -13.41 -3.41
C PHE A 162 -3.86 -12.18 -2.53
N SER A 163 -3.06 -12.07 -1.48
CA SER A 163 -3.05 -10.89 -0.60
C SER A 163 -2.42 -9.67 -1.27
N LEU A 164 -2.68 -8.48 -0.71
CA LEU A 164 -2.01 -7.24 -1.07
C LEU A 164 -0.47 -7.38 -1.05
N ALA A 165 0.07 -7.97 0.03
CA ALA A 165 1.49 -8.09 0.25
C ALA A 165 2.15 -9.08 -0.74
N SER A 166 1.48 -10.20 -1.01
CA SER A 166 1.92 -11.18 -2.01
C SER A 166 2.00 -10.57 -3.40
N ILE A 167 0.99 -9.80 -3.82
CA ILE A 167 1.01 -9.11 -5.12
C ILE A 167 2.08 -8.03 -5.17
N ALA A 168 2.22 -7.22 -4.10
CA ALA A 168 3.25 -6.19 -4.02
C ALA A 168 4.67 -6.77 -4.11
N SER A 169 4.89 -8.01 -3.63
CA SER A 169 6.19 -8.68 -3.66
C SER A 169 6.67 -9.10 -5.07
N GLU A 170 5.84 -8.95 -6.11
CA GLU A 170 6.26 -9.03 -7.50
C GLU A 170 7.14 -7.85 -7.92
N ILE A 171 7.10 -6.74 -7.17
CA ILE A 171 7.94 -5.56 -7.38
C ILE A 171 9.31 -5.79 -6.71
N ASP A 172 10.39 -5.38 -7.39
CA ASP A 172 11.75 -5.41 -6.85
C ASP A 172 11.84 -4.60 -5.53
N GLY A 173 12.64 -5.08 -4.56
CA GLY A 173 12.78 -4.45 -3.22
C GLY A 173 11.57 -4.59 -2.31
N VAL A 174 10.53 -5.32 -2.73
CA VAL A 174 9.36 -5.63 -1.92
C VAL A 174 9.33 -7.11 -1.60
N SER A 175 9.04 -7.43 -0.35
CA SER A 175 8.79 -8.78 0.15
C SER A 175 7.59 -8.75 1.11
N PHE A 176 7.35 -9.81 1.87
CA PHE A 176 6.32 -9.80 2.91
C PHE A 176 6.74 -10.67 4.09
N ILE A 177 6.36 -10.25 5.29
CA ILE A 177 6.34 -11.07 6.49
C ILE A 177 4.99 -11.75 6.55
N SER A 178 4.95 -13.03 6.93
CA SER A 178 3.72 -13.77 7.08
C SER A 178 3.59 -14.39 8.49
N SER A 179 2.35 -14.50 8.95
CA SER A 179 1.97 -15.31 10.11
C SER A 179 1.07 -16.44 9.62
N GLY A 180 1.68 -17.51 9.15
CA GLY A 180 1.02 -18.60 8.44
C GLY A 180 0.65 -18.27 7.00
N SER A 181 -0.44 -18.89 6.51
CA SER A 181 -0.81 -18.82 5.08
C SER A 181 -1.81 -17.70 4.73
N ASN A 182 -2.39 -17.02 5.72
CA ASN A 182 -3.51 -16.10 5.50
C ASN A 182 -3.22 -14.67 5.91
N VAL A 183 -2.17 -14.43 6.70
CA VAL A 183 -1.80 -13.12 7.21
C VAL A 183 -0.45 -12.74 6.62
N GLU A 184 -0.41 -11.72 5.78
CA GLU A 184 0.79 -11.26 5.08
C GLU A 184 0.89 -9.74 5.15
N LEU A 185 2.00 -9.24 5.70
CA LEU A 185 2.34 -7.82 5.81
C LEU A 185 3.40 -7.45 4.79
N PRO A 186 3.21 -6.37 4.02
CA PRO A 186 4.22 -5.92 3.07
C PRO A 186 5.49 -5.46 3.76
N VAL A 187 6.62 -5.71 3.11
CA VAL A 187 7.96 -5.26 3.50
C VAL A 187 8.57 -4.48 2.35
N ILE A 188 8.96 -3.24 2.56
CA ILE A 188 9.67 -2.42 1.58
C ILE A 188 11.05 -2.08 2.13
N HIS A 189 12.11 -2.50 1.44
CA HIS A 189 13.50 -2.26 1.86
C HIS A 189 13.79 -2.68 3.32
N GLY A 190 13.21 -3.81 3.76
CA GLY A 190 13.37 -4.35 5.13
C GLY A 190 12.43 -3.77 6.19
N LEU A 191 11.67 -2.74 5.88
CA LEU A 191 10.72 -2.12 6.80
C LEU A 191 9.30 -2.66 6.60
N TYR A 192 8.56 -2.83 7.70
CA TYR A 192 7.20 -3.39 7.72
C TYR A 192 6.32 -2.75 8.81
N GLY A 193 5.05 -3.15 8.85
CA GLY A 193 4.08 -2.71 9.86
C GLY A 193 3.84 -1.21 9.79
N ASN A 194 3.89 -0.53 10.94
CA ASN A 194 3.66 0.92 11.05
C ASN A 194 4.73 1.80 10.38
N ARG A 195 5.72 1.23 9.72
CA ARG A 195 6.72 1.95 8.93
C ARG A 195 6.40 2.01 7.44
N ILE A 196 5.30 1.37 7.04
CA ILE A 196 4.77 1.41 5.67
C ILE A 196 3.35 1.97 5.71
N LEU A 197 3.10 3.01 4.94
CA LEU A 197 1.76 3.52 4.75
C LEU A 197 0.98 2.61 3.79
N VAL A 198 -0.15 2.10 4.23
CA VAL A 198 -1.12 1.43 3.35
C VAL A 198 -2.26 2.41 3.12
N LEU A 199 -2.42 2.83 1.87
CA LEU A 199 -3.43 3.78 1.45
C LEU A 199 -4.50 3.08 0.62
N ASN A 200 -5.72 3.06 1.11
CA ASN A 200 -6.89 2.54 0.39
C ASN A 200 -7.63 3.71 -0.26
N ASN A 201 -7.56 3.79 -1.58
CA ASN A 201 -8.09 4.93 -2.33
C ASN A 201 -7.57 6.28 -1.78
N TYR A 202 -6.24 6.36 -1.52
CA TYR A 202 -5.53 7.53 -0.97
C TYR A 202 -5.91 7.92 0.48
N LEU A 203 -6.72 7.16 1.19
CA LEU A 203 -6.92 7.30 2.63
C LEU A 203 -6.02 6.31 3.37
N LYS A 204 -5.38 6.74 4.45
CA LYS A 204 -4.66 5.82 5.33
C LYS A 204 -5.61 4.74 5.82
N HIS A 205 -5.30 3.47 5.54
CA HIS A 205 -6.14 2.34 5.94
C HIS A 205 -6.14 2.20 7.47
N GLY A 206 -7.30 2.38 8.06
CA GLY A 206 -7.48 2.34 9.52
C GLY A 206 -7.73 0.93 10.02
N PHE A 207 -6.69 0.17 10.36
CA PHE A 207 -6.79 -1.18 10.86
C PHE A 207 -5.93 -1.41 12.11
N GLN A 208 -6.04 -2.56 12.73
CA GLN A 208 -5.29 -2.93 13.95
C GLN A 208 -3.83 -3.29 13.60
N ASN A 209 -3.05 -2.30 13.18
CA ASN A 209 -1.66 -2.46 12.71
C ASN A 209 -0.64 -2.44 13.85
N TRP A 210 -0.78 -3.31 14.84
CA TRP A 210 0.11 -3.37 15.99
C TRP A 210 0.84 -4.70 16.17
N GLY A 211 0.57 -5.71 15.34
CA GLY A 211 1.23 -7.02 15.38
C GLY A 211 1.62 -7.51 14.00
N LYS A 212 2.62 -8.39 13.92
CA LYS A 212 3.02 -9.06 12.66
C LYS A 212 1.95 -10.06 12.16
N ASP A 213 1.03 -10.43 13.01
CA ASP A 213 -0.11 -11.31 12.77
C ASP A 213 -1.38 -10.55 12.34
N HIS A 214 -1.27 -9.27 11.99
CA HIS A 214 -2.36 -8.42 11.53
C HIS A 214 -2.07 -7.85 10.14
N ALA A 215 -2.78 -8.31 9.12
CA ALA A 215 -2.71 -7.80 7.76
C ALA A 215 -3.83 -6.79 7.48
N PRO A 216 -3.61 -5.83 6.53
CA PRO A 216 -4.67 -4.93 6.09
C PRO A 216 -5.85 -5.69 5.47
N GLU A 217 -7.07 -5.35 5.90
CA GLU A 217 -8.32 -5.95 5.37
C GLU A 217 -8.69 -5.31 4.04
N ILE A 218 -7.95 -5.67 2.99
CA ILE A 218 -8.14 -5.18 1.62
C ILE A 218 -8.39 -6.35 0.68
N ASN A 219 -9.58 -6.40 0.09
CA ASN A 219 -9.92 -7.40 -0.92
C ASN A 219 -9.39 -6.98 -2.29
N MET A 220 -8.49 -7.79 -2.86
CA MET A 220 -7.83 -7.47 -4.13
C MET A 220 -8.77 -7.53 -5.35
N ALA A 221 -9.98 -8.08 -5.22
CA ALA A 221 -10.98 -8.03 -6.29
C ALA A 221 -11.61 -6.64 -6.44
N SER A 222 -11.55 -5.78 -5.41
CA SER A 222 -11.99 -4.39 -5.47
C SER A 222 -10.93 -3.42 -5.97
N VAL A 223 -9.71 -3.90 -6.24
CA VAL A 223 -8.54 -3.11 -6.62
C VAL A 223 -8.27 -3.26 -8.12
N SER A 224 -8.11 -2.17 -8.85
CA SER A 224 -7.66 -2.16 -10.26
C SER A 224 -6.16 -1.95 -10.38
N ASN A 225 -5.60 -1.09 -9.56
CA ASN A 225 -4.17 -0.75 -9.60
C ASN A 225 -3.55 -0.78 -8.20
N LEU A 226 -2.35 -1.34 -8.10
CA LEU A 226 -1.51 -1.34 -6.91
C LEU A 226 -0.24 -0.57 -7.23
N ARG A 227 0.03 0.50 -6.48
CA ARG A 227 1.25 1.31 -6.60
C ARG A 227 2.10 1.16 -5.35
N VAL A 228 3.40 0.97 -5.55
CA VAL A 228 4.41 0.93 -4.49
C VAL A 228 5.32 2.15 -4.62
N VAL A 229 5.38 2.95 -3.57
CA VAL A 229 6.26 4.11 -3.43
C VAL A 229 7.43 3.72 -2.53
N LYS A 230 8.67 3.78 -3.05
CA LYS A 230 9.88 3.29 -2.36
C LYS A 230 10.75 4.40 -1.75
N GLY A 231 10.47 5.65 -2.07
CA GLY A 231 11.17 6.83 -1.57
C GLY A 231 10.67 7.30 -0.21
N SER A 232 11.16 8.47 0.22
CA SER A 232 10.59 9.16 1.37
C SER A 232 9.22 9.72 1.01
N SER A 233 8.17 9.06 1.47
CA SER A 233 6.78 9.39 1.16
C SER A 233 6.09 10.21 2.27
N GLY A 234 6.81 10.49 3.35
CA GLY A 234 6.25 11.10 4.56
C GLY A 234 5.66 12.50 4.36
N VAL A 235 6.20 13.31 3.45
CA VAL A 235 5.67 14.67 3.20
C VAL A 235 4.26 14.60 2.61
N ARG A 236 4.07 13.83 1.54
CA ARG A 236 2.78 13.75 0.83
C ARG A 236 1.74 12.93 1.60
N PHE A 237 2.10 11.73 2.04
CA PHE A 237 1.12 10.73 2.48
C PHE A 237 1.00 10.60 4.00
N GLY A 238 1.93 11.17 4.75
CA GLY A 238 1.90 11.15 6.21
C GLY A 238 3.18 10.62 6.84
N PRO A 239 3.35 10.84 8.15
CA PRO A 239 4.62 10.63 8.82
C PRO A 239 5.09 9.18 8.82
N GLU A 240 4.24 8.18 8.94
CA GLU A 240 4.63 6.78 9.10
C GLU A 240 5.25 6.14 7.83
N GLY A 241 5.51 6.91 6.78
CA GLY A 241 6.09 6.44 5.50
C GLY A 241 7.60 6.23 5.53
N LEU A 242 8.20 5.69 6.62
CA LEU A 242 9.66 5.45 6.73
C LEU A 242 10.18 4.48 5.67
N GLY A 243 9.45 3.40 5.43
CA GLY A 243 9.74 2.41 4.37
C GLY A 243 9.25 2.86 3.00
N GLY A 244 8.16 3.59 2.96
CA GLY A 244 7.45 3.97 1.75
C GLY A 244 5.94 3.81 1.90
N ALA A 245 5.23 3.69 0.77
CA ALA A 245 3.78 3.53 0.78
C ALA A 245 3.31 2.49 -0.24
N LEU A 246 2.19 1.86 0.08
CA LEU A 246 1.38 1.02 -0.80
C LEU A 246 0.05 1.71 -1.05
N ILE A 247 -0.27 2.03 -2.29
CA ILE A 247 -1.50 2.70 -2.67
C ILE A 247 -2.34 1.73 -3.47
N VAL A 248 -3.51 1.39 -2.95
CA VAL A 248 -4.50 0.58 -3.66
C VAL A 248 -5.59 1.48 -4.21
N GLU A 249 -5.81 1.36 -5.51
CA GLU A 249 -6.76 2.16 -6.25
C GLU A 249 -7.92 1.28 -6.72
N PRO A 250 -9.18 1.66 -6.42
CA PRO A 250 -10.35 0.96 -6.92
C PRO A 250 -10.55 1.20 -8.42
N ASP A 251 -11.50 0.49 -9.02
CA ASP A 251 -11.88 0.73 -10.41
C ASP A 251 -12.30 2.19 -10.63
N PRO A 252 -11.79 2.85 -11.69
CA PRO A 252 -12.19 4.21 -11.99
C PRO A 252 -13.67 4.26 -12.39
N MET A 253 -14.40 5.18 -11.78
CA MET A 253 -15.81 5.47 -12.10
C MET A 253 -15.88 6.39 -13.33
N LYS A 254 -15.72 5.81 -14.52
CA LYS A 254 -15.62 6.57 -15.78
C LYS A 254 -16.98 7.15 -16.18
N LEU A 255 -16.99 8.40 -16.62
CA LEU A 255 -18.12 9.02 -17.31
C LEU A 255 -18.18 8.52 -18.78
N ARG A 256 -19.38 8.59 -19.39
CA ARG A 256 -19.60 8.22 -20.79
C ARG A 256 -19.10 6.80 -21.15
N GLN A 257 -19.13 5.89 -20.18
CA GLN A 257 -18.75 4.49 -20.37
C GLN A 257 -20.00 3.64 -20.62
N PRO A 258 -20.01 2.80 -21.67
CA PRO A 258 -21.07 1.82 -21.86
C PRO A 258 -21.22 0.90 -20.65
N PHE A 259 -22.42 0.36 -20.45
CA PHE A 259 -22.66 -0.63 -19.42
C PHE A 259 -21.74 -1.85 -19.59
N TYR A 260 -21.12 -2.27 -18.50
CA TYR A 260 -20.27 -3.45 -18.48
C TYR A 260 -20.57 -4.36 -17.28
N ILE A 261 -20.30 -5.64 -17.47
CA ILE A 261 -20.26 -6.65 -16.41
C ILE A 261 -18.99 -7.49 -16.59
N ASN A 262 -18.20 -7.61 -15.55
CA ASN A 262 -17.06 -8.52 -15.47
C ASN A 262 -17.38 -9.59 -14.44
N LEU A 263 -17.42 -10.86 -14.86
CA LEU A 263 -17.61 -12.02 -13.99
C LEU A 263 -16.27 -12.71 -13.82
N ASN A 264 -15.91 -13.02 -12.59
CA ASN A 264 -14.67 -13.71 -12.26
C ASN A 264 -14.98 -14.95 -11.43
N SER A 265 -14.36 -16.07 -11.75
CA SER A 265 -14.42 -17.27 -10.97
C SER A 265 -13.05 -17.95 -10.96
N GLY A 266 -12.68 -18.54 -9.84
CA GLY A 266 -11.42 -19.24 -9.70
C GLY A 266 -11.50 -20.43 -8.78
N TYR A 267 -10.57 -21.36 -9.00
CA TYR A 267 -10.36 -22.54 -8.18
C TYR A 267 -8.87 -22.74 -7.94
N GLU A 268 -8.51 -23.13 -6.72
CA GLU A 268 -7.15 -23.56 -6.37
C GLU A 268 -7.14 -24.93 -5.70
N THR A 269 -6.13 -25.76 -6.02
CA THR A 269 -6.06 -27.13 -5.53
C THR A 269 -5.57 -27.23 -4.09
N ASN A 270 -4.61 -26.39 -3.69
CA ASN A 270 -4.11 -26.37 -2.33
C ASN A 270 -5.02 -25.50 -1.45
N GLY A 271 -5.74 -26.17 -0.55
CA GLY A 271 -6.85 -25.58 0.19
C GLY A 271 -8.22 -25.77 -0.48
N ARG A 272 -8.28 -26.38 -1.70
CA ARG A 272 -9.52 -26.56 -2.49
C ARG A 272 -10.32 -25.27 -2.54
N GLY A 273 -9.59 -24.15 -2.73
CA GLY A 273 -10.13 -22.81 -2.62
C GLY A 273 -10.99 -22.42 -3.81
N GLN A 274 -12.03 -21.65 -3.56
CA GLN A 274 -12.97 -21.14 -4.56
C GLN A 274 -13.09 -19.65 -4.41
N ASN A 275 -13.14 -18.94 -5.52
CA ASN A 275 -13.53 -17.55 -5.54
C ASN A 275 -14.62 -17.31 -6.59
N PHE A 276 -15.49 -16.35 -6.29
CA PHE A 276 -16.48 -15.83 -7.20
C PHE A 276 -16.58 -14.33 -7.00
N GLY A 277 -16.62 -13.58 -8.10
CA GLY A 277 -16.80 -12.14 -8.03
C GLY A 277 -17.44 -11.57 -9.28
N PHE A 278 -18.05 -10.42 -9.13
CA PHE A 278 -18.50 -9.63 -10.27
C PHE A 278 -18.20 -8.14 -10.04
N LYS A 279 -18.00 -7.44 -11.15
CA LYS A 279 -17.93 -5.99 -11.20
C LYS A 279 -18.87 -5.50 -12.28
N THR A 280 -19.63 -4.45 -12.04
CA THR A 280 -20.51 -3.82 -13.03
C THR A 280 -20.49 -2.31 -12.88
N GLY A 281 -20.76 -1.61 -13.95
CA GLY A 281 -20.85 -0.16 -13.93
C GLY A 281 -21.32 0.41 -15.26
N GLN A 282 -21.60 1.70 -15.20
CA GLN A 282 -21.98 2.48 -16.38
C GLN A 282 -21.64 3.95 -16.14
N GLY A 283 -21.27 4.65 -17.21
CA GLY A 283 -21.04 6.08 -17.22
C GLY A 283 -22.01 6.78 -18.18
N PHE A 284 -22.81 7.68 -17.64
CA PHE A 284 -23.61 8.64 -18.39
C PHE A 284 -22.77 9.90 -18.65
N LYS A 285 -23.41 10.96 -19.18
CA LYS A 285 -22.71 12.22 -19.48
C LYS A 285 -22.04 12.83 -18.23
N ASN A 286 -22.77 12.88 -17.12
CA ASN A 286 -22.35 13.56 -15.90
C ASN A 286 -22.32 12.63 -14.66
N LEU A 287 -22.74 11.39 -14.78
CA LEU A 287 -22.82 10.42 -13.69
C LEU A 287 -22.18 9.11 -14.13
N GLY A 288 -21.25 8.62 -13.32
CA GLY A 288 -20.69 7.27 -13.42
C GLY A 288 -20.92 6.49 -12.14
N TYR A 289 -21.14 5.19 -12.23
CA TYR A 289 -21.17 4.31 -11.06
C TYR A 289 -20.46 3.01 -11.32
N SER A 290 -19.99 2.40 -10.24
CA SER A 290 -19.42 1.05 -10.21
C SER A 290 -19.90 0.29 -8.98
N LEU A 291 -20.11 -1.01 -9.15
CA LEU A 291 -20.47 -1.95 -8.09
C LEU A 291 -19.57 -3.18 -8.20
N GLY A 292 -19.11 -3.71 -7.07
CA GLY A 292 -18.33 -4.94 -7.03
C GLY A 292 -18.73 -5.79 -5.83
N TYR A 293 -18.67 -7.11 -6.03
CA TYR A 293 -18.78 -8.10 -4.97
C TYR A 293 -17.77 -9.22 -5.20
N ASN A 294 -17.22 -9.74 -4.13
CA ASN A 294 -16.31 -10.89 -4.17
C ASN A 294 -16.53 -11.79 -2.96
N TYR A 295 -16.44 -13.08 -3.17
CA TYR A 295 -16.45 -14.11 -2.14
C TYR A 295 -15.31 -15.08 -2.37
N ILE A 296 -14.58 -15.42 -1.29
CA ILE A 296 -13.47 -16.36 -1.28
C ILE A 296 -13.69 -17.35 -0.15
N LYS A 297 -13.51 -18.64 -0.44
CA LYS A 297 -13.48 -19.70 0.57
C LYS A 297 -12.38 -20.69 0.28
N ILE A 298 -11.48 -20.88 1.24
CA ILE A 298 -10.32 -21.76 1.16
C ILE A 298 -10.31 -22.60 2.43
N GLY A 299 -10.15 -23.91 2.29
CA GLY A 299 -9.98 -24.84 3.42
C GLY A 299 -8.52 -24.96 3.83
N ASP A 300 -8.24 -25.98 4.63
CA ASP A 300 -6.89 -26.26 5.12
C ASP A 300 -5.91 -26.44 3.97
N ARG A 301 -4.77 -25.76 4.04
CA ARG A 301 -3.69 -25.87 3.06
C ARG A 301 -2.81 -27.08 3.38
N HIS A 302 -2.09 -27.54 2.39
CA HIS A 302 -1.21 -28.70 2.46
C HIS A 302 0.25 -28.27 2.21
N ALA A 303 1.14 -28.52 3.15
CA ALA A 303 2.58 -28.57 2.92
C ALA A 303 2.93 -29.81 2.08
N PRO A 304 4.12 -29.97 1.48
CA PRO A 304 4.41 -31.13 0.65
C PRO A 304 4.10 -32.47 1.28
N ASP A 305 4.28 -32.62 2.59
CA ASP A 305 4.16 -33.92 3.28
C ASP A 305 2.99 -34.04 4.27
N TYR A 306 2.34 -32.90 4.64
CA TYR A 306 1.31 -32.89 5.68
C TYR A 306 0.33 -31.71 5.54
N MET A 307 -0.82 -31.84 6.22
CA MET A 307 -1.84 -30.79 6.29
C MET A 307 -1.46 -29.70 7.27
N LEU A 308 -1.60 -28.45 6.87
CA LEU A 308 -1.51 -27.27 7.72
C LEU A 308 -2.88 -27.06 8.38
N THR A 309 -3.11 -27.71 9.50
CA THR A 309 -4.41 -27.75 10.17
C THR A 309 -4.84 -26.37 10.61
N ASN A 310 -6.07 -25.98 10.29
CA ASN A 310 -6.70 -24.70 10.61
C ASN A 310 -6.05 -23.50 9.89
N SER A 311 -5.68 -23.70 8.63
CA SER A 311 -5.13 -22.67 7.75
C SER A 311 -6.13 -22.19 6.68
N GLY A 312 -7.43 -22.44 6.91
CA GLY A 312 -8.52 -22.00 6.04
C GLY A 312 -8.77 -20.49 6.11
N LYS A 313 -9.44 -19.96 5.08
CA LYS A 313 -9.85 -18.56 4.97
C LYS A 313 -11.25 -18.46 4.39
N GLU A 314 -12.06 -17.54 4.93
CA GLU A 314 -13.31 -17.11 4.33
C GLU A 314 -13.32 -15.57 4.27
N GLU A 315 -13.66 -15.01 3.10
CA GLU A 315 -13.65 -13.58 2.89
C GLU A 315 -14.79 -13.18 1.98
N GLN A 316 -15.48 -12.09 2.32
CA GLN A 316 -16.44 -11.43 1.45
C GLN A 316 -16.18 -9.93 1.41
N ALA A 317 -16.37 -9.35 0.24
CA ALA A 317 -16.18 -7.93 0.04
C ALA A 317 -17.22 -7.34 -0.91
N PHE A 318 -17.59 -6.10 -0.64
CA PHE A 318 -18.52 -5.33 -1.43
C PHE A 318 -18.01 -3.90 -1.58
N ASN A 319 -18.13 -3.34 -2.79
CA ASN A 319 -17.77 -1.94 -3.03
C ASN A 319 -18.77 -1.23 -3.94
N ILE A 320 -18.97 0.05 -3.67
CA ILE A 320 -19.77 0.96 -4.49
C ILE A 320 -18.95 2.22 -4.75
N GLY A 321 -18.97 2.68 -6.00
CA GLY A 321 -18.42 3.97 -6.39
C GLY A 321 -19.44 4.77 -7.18
N VAL A 322 -19.47 6.08 -6.95
CA VAL A 322 -20.27 7.05 -7.70
C VAL A 322 -19.40 8.25 -8.04
N HIS A 323 -19.41 8.66 -9.30
CA HIS A 323 -18.75 9.86 -9.78
C HIS A 323 -19.79 10.78 -10.44
N TYR A 324 -19.89 12.00 -9.94
CA TYR A 324 -20.76 13.03 -10.48
C TYR A 324 -19.93 14.24 -10.88
N HIS A 325 -20.04 14.64 -12.15
CA HIS A 325 -19.38 15.83 -12.70
C HIS A 325 -20.41 16.94 -12.93
N LEU A 326 -20.13 18.11 -12.39
CA LEU A 326 -20.99 19.30 -12.53
C LEU A 326 -20.13 20.53 -12.80
N ASN A 327 -20.09 20.98 -14.06
CA ASN A 327 -19.28 22.13 -14.49
C ASN A 327 -17.80 21.99 -14.05
N SER A 328 -17.39 22.81 -13.06
CA SER A 328 -16.03 22.80 -12.48
C SER A 328 -15.88 21.89 -11.26
N PHE A 329 -16.90 21.10 -10.90
CA PHE A 329 -16.85 20.20 -9.74
C PHE A 329 -16.84 18.73 -10.16
N ASP A 330 -15.93 17.96 -9.56
CA ASP A 330 -15.93 16.51 -9.58
C ASP A 330 -16.21 15.97 -8.19
N ILE A 331 -17.29 15.22 -8.01
CA ILE A 331 -17.70 14.63 -6.74
C ILE A 331 -17.59 13.12 -6.87
N LYS A 332 -16.76 12.50 -6.05
CA LYS A 332 -16.59 11.05 -6.01
C LYS A 332 -16.94 10.51 -4.63
N LEU A 333 -17.86 9.56 -4.59
CA LEU A 333 -18.24 8.84 -3.39
C LEU A 333 -17.81 7.39 -3.53
N TYR A 334 -17.25 6.83 -2.48
CA TYR A 334 -16.77 5.45 -2.46
C TYR A 334 -17.10 4.79 -1.12
N TYR A 335 -17.65 3.58 -1.18
CA TYR A 335 -17.86 2.71 -0.03
C TYR A 335 -17.20 1.37 -0.27
N ASN A 336 -16.52 0.85 0.74
CA ASN A 336 -15.91 -0.47 0.72
C ASN A 336 -16.22 -1.20 2.03
N TYR A 337 -16.61 -2.47 1.92
CA TYR A 337 -16.87 -3.39 3.01
C TYR A 337 -16.06 -4.65 2.79
N VAL A 338 -15.37 -5.12 3.83
CA VAL A 338 -14.60 -6.38 3.83
C VAL A 338 -14.85 -7.10 5.13
N ASP A 339 -15.19 -8.39 5.04
CA ASP A 339 -15.37 -9.28 6.19
C ASP A 339 -14.51 -10.51 5.99
N ILE A 340 -13.66 -10.82 6.98
CA ILE A 340 -12.63 -11.86 6.88
C ILE A 340 -12.70 -12.77 8.12
N ASN A 341 -12.62 -14.08 7.89
CA ASN A 341 -12.34 -15.08 8.91
C ASN A 341 -11.08 -15.86 8.51
N ASN A 342 -9.99 -15.66 9.22
CA ASN A 342 -8.72 -16.33 9.02
C ASN A 342 -8.49 -17.38 10.10
N GLY A 343 -8.34 -18.66 9.70
CA GLY A 343 -7.78 -19.68 10.56
C GLY A 343 -6.27 -19.46 10.76
N LEU A 344 -5.80 -19.63 11.99
CA LEU A 344 -4.39 -19.62 12.33
C LEU A 344 -3.88 -21.04 12.54
N LEU A 345 -2.61 -21.28 12.19
CA LEU A 345 -2.02 -22.63 12.30
C LEU A 345 -2.23 -23.20 13.70
N ARG A 346 -2.96 -24.32 13.81
CA ARG A 346 -3.28 -24.93 15.11
C ARG A 346 -2.03 -25.29 15.92
N SER A 347 -0.95 -25.65 15.25
CA SER A 347 0.31 -26.06 15.87
C SER A 347 1.16 -24.91 16.41
N SER A 348 0.74 -23.66 16.30
CA SER A 348 1.43 -22.49 16.89
C SER A 348 0.97 -22.20 18.33
N ILE A 349 -0.09 -22.83 18.82
CA ILE A 349 -0.62 -22.59 20.16
C ILE A 349 -0.64 -23.87 21.01
N PHE A 350 -0.05 -23.82 22.18
CA PHE A 350 0.22 -24.94 23.07
C PHE A 350 -0.55 -24.88 24.38
N HIS A 351 -0.77 -26.06 24.96
CA HIS A 351 -1.46 -26.21 26.27
C HIS A 351 -0.52 -26.59 27.43
N SER A 352 0.74 -27.01 27.13
CA SER A 352 1.67 -27.46 28.14
C SER A 352 3.08 -26.90 27.93
N GLY A 353 3.82 -26.72 29.03
CA GLY A 353 5.07 -26.02 29.06
C GLY A 353 6.23 -26.56 28.21
N ASN A 354 6.38 -27.88 28.11
CA ASN A 354 7.45 -28.46 27.30
C ASN A 354 7.03 -28.62 25.84
N ALA A 355 5.83 -28.13 25.45
CA ALA A 355 5.36 -28.24 24.09
C ALA A 355 6.05 -27.27 23.14
N ILE A 356 6.50 -26.11 23.62
CA ILE A 356 7.18 -25.11 22.78
C ILE A 356 8.53 -25.65 22.27
N SER A 357 9.35 -26.19 23.17
CA SER A 357 10.64 -26.79 22.80
C SER A 357 10.45 -27.93 21.79
N ARG A 358 9.56 -28.86 22.09
CA ARG A 358 9.25 -29.97 21.18
C ARG A 358 8.70 -29.50 19.84
N ALA A 359 7.89 -28.42 19.81
CA ALA A 359 7.33 -27.90 18.57
C ALA A 359 8.39 -27.24 17.68
N ILE A 360 9.32 -26.49 18.28
CA ILE A 360 10.39 -25.82 17.54
C ILE A 360 11.43 -26.83 17.05
N SER A 361 11.75 -27.87 17.86
CA SER A 361 12.69 -28.93 17.47
C SER A 361 12.10 -29.91 16.46
N SER A 362 10.77 -29.97 16.33
CA SER A 362 10.11 -30.92 15.42
C SER A 362 10.24 -30.50 13.94
N ASN A 363 10.42 -31.49 13.07
CA ASN A 363 10.41 -31.32 11.63
C ASN A 363 8.98 -31.26 11.03
N THR A 364 7.96 -31.61 11.83
CA THR A 364 6.55 -31.59 11.43
C THR A 364 5.71 -30.91 12.51
N PRO A 365 4.56 -30.32 12.16
CA PRO A 365 3.68 -29.74 13.15
C PRO A 365 3.20 -30.77 14.17
N LEU A 366 3.07 -30.37 15.44
CA LEU A 366 2.60 -31.28 16.51
C LEU A 366 1.13 -31.65 16.38
N PHE A 367 0.38 -30.92 15.57
CA PHE A 367 -1.06 -31.11 15.42
C PHE A 367 -1.44 -31.11 13.94
N ILE A 368 -1.74 -32.33 13.43
CA ILE A 368 -2.13 -32.58 12.05
C ILE A 368 -3.49 -33.29 12.06
N LYS A 369 -4.47 -32.72 11.32
CA LYS A 369 -5.78 -33.30 11.08
C LYS A 369 -6.05 -33.44 9.58
N PRO A 370 -7.02 -34.28 9.18
CA PRO A 370 -7.50 -34.32 7.80
C PRO A 370 -8.01 -32.94 7.34
N PHE A 371 -8.09 -32.78 6.03
CA PHE A 371 -8.60 -31.54 5.39
C PHE A 371 -9.98 -31.12 5.91
N SER A 372 -10.15 -29.85 6.17
CA SER A 372 -11.44 -29.24 6.56
C SER A 372 -11.63 -27.87 5.91
N TYR A 373 -12.87 -27.50 5.63
CA TYR A 373 -13.28 -26.12 5.36
C TYR A 373 -13.69 -25.36 6.62
N THR A 374 -13.90 -26.07 7.73
CA THR A 374 -14.29 -25.44 9.00
C THR A 374 -13.10 -24.75 9.61
N ILE A 375 -13.23 -23.48 9.84
CA ILE A 375 -12.26 -22.66 10.56
C ILE A 375 -12.62 -22.72 12.04
N ASN A 376 -11.73 -23.30 12.83
CA ASN A 376 -11.85 -23.41 14.29
C ASN A 376 -10.89 -22.42 14.96
N GLU A 377 -10.87 -22.45 16.29
CA GLU A 377 -9.84 -21.72 17.04
C GLU A 377 -8.45 -22.40 16.87
N PRO A 378 -7.38 -21.61 16.81
CA PRO A 378 -7.31 -20.14 16.86
C PRO A 378 -7.72 -19.53 15.53
N ASN A 379 -8.49 -18.44 15.59
CA ASN A 379 -8.90 -17.71 14.40
C ASN A 379 -9.05 -16.22 14.66
N GLN A 380 -9.00 -15.43 13.60
CA GLN A 380 -9.18 -13.98 13.59
C GLN A 380 -10.36 -13.62 12.71
N LEU A 381 -11.32 -12.90 13.27
CA LEU A 381 -12.44 -12.27 12.57
C LEU A 381 -12.17 -10.77 12.44
N ALA A 382 -12.19 -10.25 11.24
CA ALA A 382 -12.01 -8.82 11.00
C ALA A 382 -13.10 -8.32 10.04
N ASN A 383 -13.73 -7.20 10.42
CA ASN A 383 -14.71 -6.49 9.60
C ASN A 383 -14.24 -5.06 9.41
N HIS A 384 -14.08 -4.64 8.15
CA HIS A 384 -13.63 -3.31 7.81
C HIS A 384 -14.64 -2.60 6.90
N GLN A 385 -14.95 -1.36 7.23
CA GLN A 385 -15.81 -0.48 6.45
C GLN A 385 -15.10 0.84 6.19
N LEU A 386 -15.15 1.31 4.96
CA LEU A 386 -14.58 2.59 4.56
C LEU A 386 -15.61 3.36 3.72
N ILE A 387 -15.85 4.61 4.12
CA ILE A 387 -16.62 5.59 3.35
C ILE A 387 -15.67 6.74 2.99
N LYS A 388 -15.63 7.12 1.72
CA LYS A 388 -14.88 8.28 1.24
C LYS A 388 -15.75 9.18 0.39
N ALA A 389 -15.65 10.47 0.63
CA ALA A 389 -16.11 11.53 -0.26
C ALA A 389 -14.90 12.35 -0.70
N ASN A 390 -14.81 12.63 -2.00
CA ASN A 390 -13.80 13.53 -2.56
C ASN A 390 -14.52 14.52 -3.47
N VAL A 391 -14.25 15.81 -3.26
CA VAL A 391 -14.79 16.93 -4.05
C VAL A 391 -13.61 17.72 -4.58
N ASN A 392 -13.47 17.78 -5.89
CA ASN A 392 -12.49 18.63 -6.57
C ASN A 392 -13.20 19.82 -7.19
N TRP A 393 -12.73 20.99 -6.91
CA TRP A 393 -13.18 22.24 -7.53
C TRP A 393 -12.06 22.84 -8.38
N TRP A 394 -12.26 22.80 -9.70
CA TRP A 394 -11.39 23.40 -10.69
C TRP A 394 -11.80 24.85 -10.91
N TYR A 395 -11.04 25.81 -10.42
CA TYR A 395 -11.36 27.22 -10.60
C TYR A 395 -10.65 27.82 -11.82
N ASN A 396 -9.64 27.12 -12.37
CA ASN A 396 -9.10 27.32 -13.71
C ASN A 396 -8.63 25.96 -14.30
N GLU A 397 -7.96 25.98 -15.47
CA GLU A 397 -7.56 24.77 -16.19
C GLU A 397 -6.42 23.99 -15.52
N GLU A 398 -5.61 24.65 -14.70
CA GLU A 398 -4.39 24.07 -14.11
C GLU A 398 -4.47 23.92 -12.59
N GLU A 399 -5.44 24.58 -11.95
CA GLU A 399 -5.48 24.69 -10.49
C GLU A 399 -6.82 24.20 -9.93
N LYS A 400 -6.73 23.49 -8.81
CA LYS A 400 -7.91 22.96 -8.13
C LYS A 400 -7.76 23.02 -6.61
N ILE A 401 -8.88 23.04 -5.93
CA ILE A 401 -9.00 22.77 -4.51
C ILE A 401 -9.73 21.43 -4.34
N SER A 402 -9.12 20.56 -3.58
CA SER A 402 -9.65 19.22 -3.30
C SER A 402 -10.01 19.09 -1.83
N LEU A 403 -11.20 18.60 -1.54
CA LEU A 403 -11.64 18.21 -0.21
C LEU A 403 -11.84 16.69 -0.19
N THR A 404 -11.13 16.00 0.68
CA THR A 404 -11.30 14.57 0.93
C THR A 404 -11.77 14.34 2.35
N ILE A 405 -12.83 13.55 2.52
CA ILE A 405 -13.38 13.14 3.81
C ILE A 405 -13.43 11.63 3.83
N GLY A 406 -12.84 11.02 4.86
CA GLY A 406 -12.83 9.60 5.11
C GLY A 406 -13.40 9.23 6.47
N SER A 407 -14.15 8.15 6.54
CA SER A 407 -14.59 7.52 7.78
C SER A 407 -14.43 6.01 7.67
N GLN A 408 -13.80 5.40 8.68
CA GLN A 408 -13.55 3.96 8.68
C GLN A 408 -13.92 3.36 10.03
N ILE A 409 -14.40 2.12 10.00
CA ILE A 409 -14.66 1.29 11.18
C ILE A 409 -13.99 -0.04 10.96
N ASN A 410 -13.10 -0.42 11.88
CA ASN A 410 -12.47 -1.74 11.89
C ASN A 410 -12.85 -2.46 13.18
N LYS A 411 -13.47 -3.63 13.06
CA LYS A 411 -13.84 -4.51 14.18
C LYS A 411 -13.03 -5.77 14.10
N ARG A 412 -12.32 -6.11 15.17
CA ARG A 412 -11.47 -7.31 15.23
C ARG A 412 -11.81 -8.14 16.46
N ARG A 413 -12.00 -9.43 16.24
CA ARG A 413 -12.15 -10.43 17.30
C ARG A 413 -11.19 -11.58 17.07
N GLU A 414 -10.50 -12.00 18.12
CA GLU A 414 -9.58 -13.12 18.06
C GLU A 414 -9.95 -14.18 19.11
N TYR A 415 -9.88 -15.42 18.70
CA TYR A 415 -10.24 -16.56 19.51
C TYR A 415 -9.03 -17.47 19.68
N ASP A 416 -8.94 -18.09 20.87
CA ASP A 416 -7.85 -18.97 21.24
C ASP A 416 -8.41 -20.30 21.74
N VAL A 417 -7.79 -21.40 21.33
CA VAL A 417 -8.12 -22.76 21.77
C VAL A 417 -8.05 -22.96 23.28
N ARG A 418 -7.36 -22.12 24.02
CA ARG A 418 -7.19 -22.17 25.48
C ARG A 418 -8.41 -21.65 26.24
N ARG A 419 -9.44 -21.20 25.52
CA ARG A 419 -10.66 -20.63 26.09
C ARG A 419 -11.92 -21.23 25.45
N ASN A 420 -13.07 -20.89 26.01
CA ASN A 420 -14.37 -21.22 25.44
C ASN A 420 -14.52 -20.52 24.09
N SER A 421 -14.91 -21.25 23.04
CA SER A 421 -15.04 -20.77 21.66
C SER A 421 -15.98 -19.60 21.42
N TYR A 422 -16.83 -19.26 22.38
CA TYR A 422 -17.69 -18.07 22.26
C TYR A 422 -17.13 -16.82 22.94
N LYS A 423 -15.94 -16.89 23.55
CA LYS A 423 -15.31 -15.74 24.20
C LYS A 423 -14.03 -15.37 23.49
N PRO A 424 -14.00 -14.25 22.77
CA PRO A 424 -12.76 -13.78 22.17
C PRO A 424 -11.76 -13.41 23.29
N ILE A 425 -10.48 -13.60 22.99
CA ILE A 425 -9.37 -13.11 23.83
C ILE A 425 -9.06 -11.64 23.54
N ILE A 426 -9.31 -11.20 22.32
CA ILE A 426 -9.20 -9.82 21.85
C ILE A 426 -10.53 -9.45 21.19
N ASN A 427 -11.07 -8.28 21.52
CA ASN A 427 -12.27 -7.71 20.90
C ASN A 427 -12.12 -6.19 20.85
N LEU A 428 -11.79 -5.69 19.65
CA LEU A 428 -11.42 -4.30 19.41
C LEU A 428 -12.33 -3.66 18.37
N GLU A 429 -12.62 -2.38 18.58
CA GLU A 429 -13.28 -1.53 17.59
C GLU A 429 -12.46 -0.25 17.42
N LEU A 430 -12.03 0.01 16.16
CA LEU A 430 -11.23 1.17 15.79
C LEU A 430 -12.05 2.04 14.85
N PHE A 431 -12.28 3.29 15.23
CA PHE A 431 -12.84 4.34 14.39
C PHE A 431 -11.71 5.22 13.86
N THR A 432 -11.74 5.52 12.59
CA THR A 432 -10.78 6.41 11.94
C THR A 432 -11.50 7.48 11.14
N TYR A 433 -11.11 8.74 11.33
CA TYR A 433 -11.59 9.89 10.57
C TYR A 433 -10.42 10.60 9.90
N ASP A 434 -10.62 11.01 8.66
CA ASP A 434 -9.61 11.62 7.81
C ASP A 434 -10.23 12.82 7.06
N TYR A 435 -9.65 14.01 7.22
CA TYR A 435 -10.10 15.24 6.57
C TYR A 435 -8.88 15.93 5.95
N LEU A 436 -8.87 15.99 4.63
CA LEU A 436 -7.76 16.55 3.87
C LEU A 436 -8.27 17.62 2.92
N ILE A 437 -7.66 18.81 3.00
CA ILE A 437 -7.85 19.90 2.04
C ILE A 437 -6.52 20.13 1.34
N GLU A 438 -6.53 20.10 0.01
CA GLU A 438 -5.35 20.34 -0.82
C GLU A 438 -5.65 21.45 -1.84
N TRP A 439 -4.67 22.29 -2.05
CA TRP A 439 -4.64 23.26 -3.12
C TRP A 439 -3.51 22.91 -4.08
N ASP A 440 -3.88 22.40 -5.24
CA ASP A 440 -2.97 22.20 -6.37
C ASP A 440 -2.86 23.52 -7.13
N HIS A 441 -1.64 24.03 -7.29
CA HIS A 441 -1.37 25.34 -7.89
C HIS A 441 -0.23 25.32 -8.91
N SER A 442 -0.30 26.28 -9.85
CA SER A 442 0.71 26.49 -10.88
C SER A 442 1.04 27.99 -10.97
N PHE A 443 2.20 28.42 -10.45
CA PHE A 443 2.56 29.86 -10.48
C PHE A 443 3.17 30.33 -11.81
N SER A 444 3.79 29.43 -12.56
CA SER A 444 4.35 29.74 -13.87
C SER A 444 4.62 28.47 -14.61
N GLY A 445 3.90 27.98 -15.51
CA GLY A 445 4.14 26.75 -16.29
C GLY A 445 5.25 25.75 -15.88
N ASN A 446 6.26 26.21 -15.14
CA ASN A 446 7.41 25.46 -14.67
C ASN A 446 7.45 25.23 -13.14
N LEU A 447 6.65 25.97 -12.36
CA LEU A 447 6.58 25.84 -10.89
C LEU A 447 5.19 25.41 -10.50
N ASN A 448 5.08 24.15 -10.11
CA ASN A 448 3.81 23.53 -9.74
C ASN A 448 3.94 22.93 -8.34
N GLY A 449 2.91 23.08 -7.52
CA GLY A 449 2.96 22.59 -6.15
C GLY A 449 1.63 22.21 -5.55
N ILE A 450 1.69 21.70 -4.34
CA ILE A 450 0.54 21.33 -3.52
C ILE A 450 0.73 21.86 -2.11
N LEU A 451 -0.24 22.61 -1.63
CA LEU A 451 -0.38 22.95 -0.22
C LEU A 451 -1.51 22.14 0.39
N GLY A 452 -1.24 21.42 1.47
CA GLY A 452 -2.24 20.58 2.13
C GLY A 452 -2.37 20.84 3.62
N VAL A 453 -3.61 20.71 4.12
CA VAL A 453 -3.95 20.70 5.55
C VAL A 453 -4.70 19.40 5.83
N HIS A 454 -4.23 18.63 6.81
CA HIS A 454 -4.70 17.31 7.09
C HIS A 454 -5.03 17.15 8.58
N TYR A 455 -6.24 16.69 8.89
CA TYR A 455 -6.65 16.27 10.22
C TYR A 455 -6.97 14.78 10.19
N PHE A 456 -6.34 14.02 11.09
CA PHE A 456 -6.50 12.58 11.22
C PHE A 456 -6.80 12.23 12.67
N SER A 457 -7.83 11.40 12.91
CA SER A 457 -8.23 10.98 14.24
C SER A 457 -8.52 9.49 14.29
N GLN A 458 -8.06 8.83 15.36
CA GLN A 458 -8.38 7.43 15.64
C GLN A 458 -8.88 7.28 17.09
N ASN A 459 -9.90 6.45 17.26
CA ASN A 459 -10.39 6.02 18.57
C ASN A 459 -10.47 4.49 18.62
N ASN A 460 -9.74 3.87 19.55
CA ASN A 460 -9.71 2.42 19.74
C ASN A 460 -10.31 2.04 21.08
N ASP A 461 -11.33 1.20 21.05
CA ASP A 461 -12.01 0.68 22.22
C ASP A 461 -11.88 -0.83 22.33
N ASN A 462 -11.57 -1.30 23.54
CA ASN A 462 -11.70 -2.68 23.95
C ASN A 462 -13.16 -2.97 24.32
N ILE A 463 -13.79 -3.87 23.59
CA ILE A 463 -15.19 -4.24 23.81
C ILE A 463 -15.28 -5.30 24.91
N TYR A 464 -16.23 -5.12 25.81
CA TYR A 464 -16.43 -6.00 26.96
C TYR A 464 -16.69 -7.46 26.56
N GLY A 465 -16.44 -8.39 27.49
CA GLY A 465 -16.79 -9.81 27.36
C GLY A 465 -15.60 -10.74 27.13
N THR A 466 -14.39 -10.24 26.93
CA THR A 466 -13.18 -11.08 26.79
C THR A 466 -12.79 -11.79 28.08
N GLY A 467 -13.00 -11.14 29.23
CA GLY A 467 -12.57 -11.63 30.55
C GLY A 467 -11.05 -11.76 30.69
N THR A 468 -10.30 -10.99 29.89
CA THR A 468 -8.85 -10.83 29.93
C THR A 468 -8.48 -9.39 30.19
N THR A 469 -7.31 -9.13 30.75
CA THR A 469 -6.70 -7.80 30.67
C THR A 469 -6.44 -7.50 29.19
N PRO A 470 -6.86 -6.33 28.68
CA PRO A 470 -6.60 -5.96 27.30
C PRO A 470 -5.10 -5.98 26.97
N PHE A 471 -4.75 -6.54 25.83
CA PHE A 471 -3.36 -6.58 25.33
C PHE A 471 -2.83 -5.19 25.03
N ILE A 472 -3.68 -4.32 24.45
CA ILE A 472 -3.43 -2.89 24.24
C ILE A 472 -4.50 -2.06 24.98
N PRO A 473 -4.19 -0.84 25.44
CA PRO A 473 -5.16 0.03 26.12
C PRO A 473 -6.18 0.63 25.12
N ASN A 474 -7.25 1.23 25.65
CA ASN A 474 -8.07 2.16 24.87
C ASN A 474 -7.28 3.44 24.63
N TYR A 475 -7.42 4.02 23.46
CA TYR A 475 -6.78 5.29 23.15
C TYR A 475 -7.60 6.14 22.17
N ASN A 476 -7.35 7.44 22.23
CA ASN A 476 -7.77 8.40 21.25
C ASN A 476 -6.51 9.12 20.73
N SER A 477 -6.32 9.16 19.41
CA SER A 477 -5.25 9.87 18.74
C SER A 477 -5.82 10.96 17.85
N ASN A 478 -5.24 12.16 17.89
CA ASN A 478 -5.59 13.27 17.01
C ASN A 478 -4.32 13.88 16.43
N ARG A 479 -4.25 14.00 15.12
CA ARG A 479 -3.12 14.61 14.42
C ARG A 479 -3.59 15.73 13.51
N VAL A 480 -2.89 16.86 13.59
CA VAL A 480 -3.03 18.00 12.67
C VAL A 480 -1.72 18.17 11.92
N SER A 481 -1.82 18.33 10.62
CA SER A 481 -0.65 18.49 9.76
C SER A 481 -0.85 19.59 8.73
N ILE A 482 0.26 20.23 8.35
CA ILE A 482 0.35 21.12 7.20
C ILE A 482 1.56 20.72 6.36
N TYR A 483 1.41 20.70 5.05
CA TYR A 483 2.51 20.37 4.15
C TYR A 483 2.49 21.19 2.86
N LEU A 484 3.67 21.34 2.28
CA LEU A 484 3.92 22.01 1.01
C LEU A 484 4.88 21.17 0.19
N ILE A 485 4.57 20.97 -1.08
CA ILE A 485 5.44 20.30 -2.06
C ILE A 485 5.51 21.22 -3.27
N GLU A 486 6.73 21.59 -3.69
CA GLU A 486 6.99 22.42 -4.85
C GLU A 486 7.90 21.71 -5.83
N GLY A 487 7.50 21.64 -7.07
CA GLY A 487 8.24 21.08 -8.19
C GLY A 487 8.60 22.15 -9.22
N TYR A 488 9.88 22.25 -9.56
CA TYR A 488 10.39 23.17 -10.56
C TYR A 488 11.02 22.41 -11.73
N GLU A 489 10.45 22.61 -12.92
CA GLU A 489 10.93 21.99 -14.15
C GLU A 489 11.75 22.99 -14.97
N ILE A 490 13.00 22.65 -15.27
CA ILE A 490 13.86 23.45 -16.14
C ILE A 490 14.57 22.56 -17.17
N ARG A 491 14.22 22.70 -18.47
CA ARG A 491 14.70 21.86 -19.55
C ARG A 491 14.46 20.36 -19.24
N ASN A 492 15.56 19.61 -19.08
CA ASN A 492 15.52 18.15 -18.80
C ASN A 492 15.71 17.84 -17.29
N ASN A 493 15.60 18.83 -16.43
CA ASN A 493 15.75 18.64 -14.98
C ASN A 493 14.45 18.97 -14.27
N LEU A 494 14.12 18.16 -13.28
CA LEU A 494 13.04 18.40 -12.34
C LEU A 494 13.65 18.44 -10.93
N PHE A 495 13.36 19.49 -10.21
CA PHE A 495 13.67 19.64 -8.78
C PHE A 495 12.37 19.62 -8.00
N GLU A 496 12.36 18.97 -6.85
CA GLU A 496 11.20 18.91 -5.98
C GLU A 496 11.64 19.10 -4.53
N ILE A 497 10.95 19.96 -3.80
CA ILE A 497 11.18 20.18 -2.38
C ILE A 497 9.86 19.99 -1.66
N GLY A 498 9.88 19.25 -0.55
CA GLY A 498 8.72 19.01 0.29
C GLY A 498 9.01 19.36 1.74
N PHE A 499 8.00 19.93 2.39
CA PHE A 499 8.00 20.28 3.80
C PHE A 499 6.68 19.85 4.42
N ARG A 500 6.72 19.28 5.63
CA ARG A 500 5.55 18.91 6.42
C ARG A 500 5.82 19.13 7.90
N TYR A 501 4.83 19.65 8.61
CA TYR A 501 4.78 19.69 10.06
C TYR A 501 3.59 18.88 10.55
N ASP A 502 3.81 18.04 11.54
CA ASP A 502 2.79 17.23 12.20
C ASP A 502 2.81 17.50 13.70
N GLN A 503 1.62 17.56 14.28
CA GLN A 503 1.41 17.52 15.73
C GLN A 503 0.39 16.45 16.05
N GLU A 504 0.76 15.50 16.89
CA GLU A 504 -0.08 14.36 17.28
C GLU A 504 -0.18 14.26 18.80
N ASN A 505 -1.40 14.02 19.27
CA ASN A 505 -1.71 13.84 20.69
C ASN A 505 -2.41 12.50 20.88
N TYR A 506 -1.97 11.75 21.90
CA TYR A 506 -2.60 10.52 22.36
C TYR A 506 -3.15 10.68 23.77
N ASN A 507 -4.41 10.26 23.99
CA ASN A 507 -5.01 10.05 25.29
C ASN A 507 -5.22 8.56 25.50
N VAL A 508 -4.59 7.98 26.49
CA VAL A 508 -4.54 6.55 26.73
C VAL A 508 -5.23 6.21 28.05
N ARG A 509 -5.97 5.10 28.06
CA ARG A 509 -6.60 4.55 29.26
C ARG A 509 -6.49 3.03 29.27
N GLY A 510 -5.76 2.48 30.24
CA GLY A 510 -5.53 1.05 30.37
C GLY A 510 -5.66 0.54 31.79
N ARG A 511 -5.25 -0.73 32.00
CA ARG A 511 -5.21 -1.37 33.30
C ARG A 511 -3.80 -1.77 33.67
N GLU A 512 -3.45 -1.56 34.93
CA GLU A 512 -2.25 -2.10 35.55
C GLU A 512 -2.39 -3.59 35.88
N THR A 513 -1.33 -4.20 36.35
CA THR A 513 -1.29 -5.60 36.78
C THR A 513 -2.25 -5.89 37.92
N ASN A 514 -2.38 -4.94 38.87
CA ASN A 514 -3.30 -4.97 40.01
C ASN A 514 -4.75 -4.62 39.62
N GLN A 515 -5.05 -4.41 38.31
CA GLN A 515 -6.34 -4.01 37.75
C GLN A 515 -6.72 -2.54 37.96
N ASP A 516 -5.87 -1.72 38.57
CA ASP A 516 -6.07 -0.28 38.65
C ASP A 516 -6.06 0.34 37.23
N ILE A 517 -6.74 1.46 37.09
CA ILE A 517 -6.84 2.19 35.82
C ILE A 517 -5.71 3.22 35.76
N PHE A 518 -4.82 3.09 34.81
CA PHE A 518 -3.90 4.16 34.47
C PHE A 518 -4.45 5.02 33.31
N ARG A 519 -4.01 6.28 33.29
CA ARG A 519 -4.24 7.25 32.23
C ARG A 519 -2.92 7.92 31.89
N ASP A 520 -2.71 8.13 30.60
CA ASP A 520 -1.53 8.78 30.09
C ASP A 520 -1.87 9.70 28.93
N GLU A 521 -1.09 10.79 28.75
CA GLU A 521 -1.27 11.75 27.66
C GLU A 521 0.11 12.03 27.04
N ASN A 522 0.23 11.72 25.75
CA ASN A 522 1.49 11.82 25.03
C ASN A 522 1.35 12.78 23.85
N ASN A 523 2.27 13.74 23.75
CA ASN A 523 2.30 14.75 22.69
C ASN A 523 3.58 14.64 21.88
N PHE A 524 3.41 14.54 20.54
CA PHE A 524 4.51 14.45 19.61
C PHE A 524 4.40 15.54 18.55
N SER A 525 5.53 16.10 18.15
CA SER A 525 5.59 17.01 17.01
C SER A 525 6.88 16.81 16.25
N ASN A 526 6.81 16.93 14.92
CA ASN A 526 8.01 16.80 14.09
C ASN A 526 7.88 17.53 12.74
N PHE A 527 9.04 17.80 12.17
CA PHE A 527 9.17 18.30 10.80
C PHE A 527 9.67 17.19 9.89
N THR A 528 9.08 17.08 8.71
CA THR A 528 9.48 16.16 7.64
C THR A 528 9.92 16.99 6.44
N LEU A 529 11.07 16.67 5.88
CA LEU A 529 11.65 17.33 4.72
C LEU A 529 11.91 16.32 3.61
N SER A 530 11.76 16.74 2.36
CA SER A 530 12.18 15.94 1.20
C SER A 530 12.82 16.84 0.15
N PHE A 531 13.81 16.30 -0.54
CA PHE A 531 14.43 16.88 -1.71
C PHE A 531 14.51 15.82 -2.80
N GLY A 532 14.02 16.14 -3.97
CA GLY A 532 14.03 15.28 -5.14
C GLY A 532 14.68 15.93 -6.33
N PHE A 533 15.39 15.15 -7.12
CA PHE A 533 15.97 15.57 -8.38
C PHE A 533 15.83 14.48 -9.42
N GLU A 534 15.39 14.85 -10.61
CA GLU A 534 15.35 13.96 -11.77
C GLU A 534 15.96 14.65 -12.98
N ARG A 535 16.74 13.91 -13.74
CA ARG A 535 17.35 14.37 -14.98
C ARG A 535 17.24 13.32 -16.08
N ALA A 536 16.64 13.69 -17.20
CA ALA A 536 16.77 12.95 -18.46
C ALA A 536 18.11 13.33 -19.10
N VAL A 537 19.15 12.51 -18.88
CA VAL A 537 20.53 12.75 -19.39
C VAL A 537 20.56 12.55 -20.90
N SER A 538 19.79 11.58 -21.43
CA SER A 538 19.59 11.32 -22.86
C SER A 538 18.24 10.59 -23.04
N GLU A 539 17.81 10.38 -24.27
CA GLU A 539 16.62 9.57 -24.60
C GLU A 539 16.68 8.14 -24.02
N LYS A 540 17.87 7.65 -23.71
CA LYS A 540 18.10 6.28 -23.22
C LYS A 540 18.44 6.20 -21.74
N PHE A 541 18.83 7.30 -21.10
CA PHE A 541 19.34 7.30 -19.74
C PHE A 541 18.72 8.41 -18.91
N SER A 542 18.10 8.03 -17.79
CA SER A 542 17.64 8.96 -16.76
C SER A 542 18.19 8.59 -15.38
N PHE A 543 18.40 9.61 -14.59
CA PHE A 543 18.80 9.53 -13.19
C PHE A 543 17.77 10.22 -12.32
N ARG A 544 17.44 9.61 -11.20
CA ARG A 544 16.56 10.17 -10.18
C ARG A 544 17.19 9.97 -8.81
N THR A 545 17.12 10.96 -7.96
CA THR A 545 17.51 10.88 -6.55
C THR A 545 16.43 11.52 -5.68
N ASN A 546 16.16 10.90 -4.55
CA ASN A 546 15.24 11.40 -3.54
C ASN A 546 15.89 11.23 -2.16
N LEU A 547 16.08 12.32 -1.45
CA LEU A 547 16.53 12.39 -0.07
C LEU A 547 15.38 12.92 0.78
N GLY A 548 15.02 12.23 1.85
CA GLY A 548 13.97 12.73 2.72
C GLY A 548 14.03 12.18 4.12
N SER A 549 13.43 12.89 5.03
CA SER A 549 13.15 12.43 6.38
C SER A 549 11.72 11.88 6.48
N ALA A 550 11.49 11.03 7.46
CA ALA A 550 10.17 10.60 7.90
C ALA A 550 10.25 10.30 9.40
N TRP A 551 9.12 10.27 10.06
CA TRP A 551 9.06 9.93 11.47
C TRP A 551 7.78 9.17 11.80
N ARG A 552 7.73 8.52 12.93
CA ARG A 552 6.49 7.98 13.47
C ARG A 552 6.50 7.98 15.00
N THR A 553 5.34 8.08 15.57
CA THR A 553 5.13 7.82 16.99
C THR A 553 5.18 6.32 17.26
N PRO A 554 5.61 5.87 18.45
CA PRO A 554 5.38 4.50 18.88
C PRO A 554 3.90 4.18 18.88
N ASN A 555 3.50 2.99 18.46
CA ASN A 555 2.10 2.56 18.53
C ASN A 555 1.74 2.05 19.93
N MET A 556 0.44 1.84 20.18
CA MET A 556 -0.04 1.45 21.50
C MET A 556 0.45 0.07 21.97
N ALA A 557 0.76 -0.85 21.07
CA ALA A 557 1.37 -2.12 21.45
C ALA A 557 2.86 -1.95 21.79
N GLU A 558 3.58 -1.15 21.03
CA GLU A 558 4.98 -0.83 21.33
C GLU A 558 5.14 -0.14 22.68
N LEU A 559 4.19 0.70 23.08
CA LEU A 559 4.23 1.39 24.39
C LEU A 559 3.65 0.55 25.54
N TYR A 560 2.50 -0.09 25.32
CA TYR A 560 1.67 -0.59 26.44
C TYR A 560 1.26 -2.05 26.34
N SER A 561 1.72 -2.83 25.35
CA SER A 561 1.35 -4.26 25.27
C SER A 561 1.68 -4.97 26.58
N PHE A 562 0.75 -5.85 26.97
CA PHE A 562 0.89 -6.62 28.21
C PHE A 562 0.23 -7.99 28.07
N GLY A 563 1.03 -9.05 28.01
CA GLY A 563 0.56 -10.42 28.02
C GLY A 563 0.80 -11.21 26.76
N SER A 564 0.07 -12.31 26.59
CA SER A 564 0.28 -13.26 25.51
C SER A 564 -0.55 -12.95 24.28
N ASN A 565 0.09 -12.92 23.13
CA ASN A 565 -0.53 -12.93 21.81
C ASN A 565 0.11 -14.06 20.96
N GLY A 566 -0.71 -14.98 20.44
CA GLY A 566 -0.21 -16.13 19.71
C GLY A 566 0.65 -17.07 20.58
N PHE A 567 1.87 -17.34 20.13
CA PHE A 567 2.81 -18.24 20.81
C PHE A 567 3.80 -17.53 21.73
N LYS A 568 3.76 -16.21 21.82
CA LYS A 568 4.69 -15.37 22.59
C LYS A 568 3.97 -14.52 23.65
N THR A 569 4.74 -14.04 24.61
CA THR A 569 4.35 -13.03 25.58
C THR A 569 5.16 -11.77 25.33
N SER A 570 4.51 -10.61 25.14
CA SER A 570 5.15 -9.36 24.80
C SER A 570 4.80 -8.25 25.78
N PHE A 571 5.77 -7.37 26.06
CA PHE A 571 5.64 -6.21 26.92
C PHE A 571 6.14 -4.96 26.20
N GLY A 572 5.31 -3.91 26.24
CA GLY A 572 5.64 -2.62 25.66
C GLY A 572 6.68 -1.86 26.46
N LEU A 573 7.30 -0.85 25.85
CA LEU A 573 8.35 0.00 26.41
C LEU A 573 7.99 0.58 27.79
N LEU A 574 6.72 0.87 28.04
CA LEU A 574 6.24 1.42 29.32
C LEU A 574 5.68 0.34 30.28
N ARG A 575 5.86 -0.95 29.95
CA ARG A 575 5.32 -2.07 30.74
C ARG A 575 6.37 -2.94 31.40
N TYR A 576 7.64 -2.63 31.22
CA TYR A 576 8.74 -3.35 31.87
C TYR A 576 9.87 -2.39 32.26
N TYR A 577 10.74 -2.84 33.11
CA TYR A 577 12.04 -2.24 33.42
C TYR A 577 13.01 -3.32 33.89
N PHE A 578 14.29 -3.08 33.74
CA PHE A 578 15.33 -3.95 34.31
C PHE A 578 15.58 -3.53 35.75
N ALA A 579 15.60 -4.51 36.66
CA ALA A 579 16.00 -4.30 38.04
C ALA A 579 17.55 -4.35 38.14
N ASP A 580 18.13 -3.91 39.27
CA ASP A 580 19.59 -3.90 39.49
C ASP A 580 20.24 -5.27 39.32
N ASP A 581 19.51 -6.36 39.38
CA ASP A 581 19.94 -7.72 39.18
C ASP A 581 19.80 -8.21 37.70
N GLY A 582 19.48 -7.32 36.76
CA GLY A 582 19.28 -7.62 35.34
C GLY A 582 17.92 -8.29 35.02
N ARG A 583 17.07 -8.53 36.01
CA ARG A 583 15.77 -9.19 35.78
C ARG A 583 14.73 -8.18 35.29
N VAL A 584 13.94 -8.64 34.35
CA VAL A 584 12.79 -7.87 33.88
C VAL A 584 11.66 -7.86 34.92
N LYS A 585 11.16 -6.68 35.22
CA LYS A 585 10.01 -6.42 36.10
C LYS A 585 8.87 -5.83 35.28
N THR A 586 7.61 -6.23 35.57
CA THR A 586 6.40 -5.83 34.87
C THR A 586 5.28 -5.46 35.82
N ASP A 587 5.63 -5.01 37.02
CA ASP A 587 4.71 -4.78 38.14
C ASP A 587 3.98 -3.42 38.07
N ARG A 588 4.47 -2.49 37.28
CA ARG A 588 3.91 -1.13 37.12
C ARG A 588 3.96 -0.64 35.68
N VAL A 589 3.19 0.39 35.37
CA VAL A 589 3.27 1.16 34.12
C VAL A 589 4.20 2.35 34.35
N LEU A 590 5.22 2.47 33.50
CA LEU A 590 6.11 3.62 33.48
C LEU A 590 5.40 4.82 32.85
N LYS A 591 5.85 6.02 33.16
CA LYS A 591 5.33 7.24 32.56
C LYS A 591 6.31 7.77 31.53
N MET A 592 5.79 8.26 30.41
CA MET A 592 6.62 8.76 29.30
C MET A 592 7.41 10.02 29.68
N ASP A 593 6.95 10.83 30.64
CA ASP A 593 7.68 11.98 31.18
C ASP A 593 8.89 11.59 32.03
N SER A 594 8.93 10.37 32.55
CA SER A 594 10.04 9.83 33.33
C SER A 594 11.00 8.96 32.51
N GLU A 595 10.62 8.60 31.26
CA GLU A 595 11.40 7.74 30.40
C GLU A 595 11.62 8.43 29.04
N ALA A 596 12.84 8.36 28.50
CA ALA A 596 13.22 9.05 27.27
C ALA A 596 12.80 8.28 26.00
N PHE A 597 11.57 7.82 25.92
CA PHE A 597 11.04 7.16 24.72
C PHE A 597 10.82 8.17 23.61
N LEU A 598 11.57 8.04 22.54
CA LEU A 598 11.55 8.96 21.42
C LEU A 598 10.85 8.33 20.22
N SER A 599 10.24 9.18 19.37
CA SER A 599 9.71 8.75 18.08
C SER A 599 10.83 8.24 17.18
N GLU A 600 10.53 7.26 16.35
CA GLU A 600 11.45 6.86 15.29
C GLU A 600 11.61 7.98 14.26
N LYS A 601 12.85 8.26 13.88
CA LYS A 601 13.19 9.24 12.84
C LYS A 601 14.07 8.61 11.78
N SER A 602 13.67 8.71 10.54
CA SER A 602 14.33 8.12 9.37
C SER A 602 14.91 9.21 8.48
N PHE A 603 16.13 8.96 7.98
CA PHE A 603 16.78 9.73 6.92
C PHE A 603 17.09 8.78 5.78
N LYS A 604 16.32 8.88 4.69
CA LYS A 604 16.35 7.93 3.57
C LYS A 604 16.85 8.60 2.30
N LEU A 605 17.82 7.97 1.65
CA LEU A 605 18.32 8.32 0.31
C LEU A 605 17.98 7.18 -0.65
N VAL A 606 17.36 7.52 -1.78
CA VAL A 606 17.08 6.58 -2.86
C VAL A 606 17.61 7.15 -4.17
N ASN A 607 18.47 6.41 -4.84
CA ASN A 607 19.00 6.74 -6.16
C ASN A 607 18.51 5.71 -7.18
N GLU A 608 17.98 6.15 -8.29
CA GLU A 608 17.46 5.31 -9.37
C GLU A 608 18.14 5.66 -10.69
N LEU A 609 18.70 4.66 -11.33
CA LEU A 609 19.32 4.72 -12.65
C LEU A 609 18.46 3.94 -13.63
N ASN A 610 17.95 4.58 -14.65
CA ASN A 610 17.16 3.94 -15.70
C ASN A 610 17.88 4.02 -17.03
N PHE A 611 18.07 2.87 -17.67
CA PHE A 611 18.55 2.77 -19.04
C PHE A 611 17.51 2.07 -19.89
N SER A 612 17.11 2.70 -21.00
CA SER A 612 16.12 2.16 -21.95
C SER A 612 16.65 2.17 -23.36
N SER A 613 16.55 1.03 -24.02
CA SER A 613 16.82 0.89 -25.44
C SER A 613 15.70 0.08 -26.11
N ALA A 614 15.67 0.00 -27.43
CA ALA A 614 14.64 -0.74 -28.18
C ALA A 614 14.43 -2.19 -27.71
N LYS A 615 15.47 -2.86 -27.18
CA LYS A 615 15.41 -4.27 -26.78
C LYS A 615 15.70 -4.52 -25.31
N SER A 616 16.15 -3.52 -24.56
CA SER A 616 16.58 -3.72 -23.16
C SER A 616 16.21 -2.53 -22.29
N LYS A 617 15.69 -2.81 -21.11
CA LYS A 617 15.47 -1.82 -20.05
C LYS A 617 16.20 -2.30 -18.79
N LEU A 618 17.02 -1.45 -18.19
CA LEU A 618 17.73 -1.71 -16.94
C LEU A 618 17.34 -0.62 -15.95
N LYS A 619 16.89 -1.03 -14.77
CA LYS A 619 16.63 -0.17 -13.63
C LYS A 619 17.51 -0.65 -12.48
N ILE A 620 18.25 0.25 -11.86
CA ILE A 620 19.04 0.01 -10.65
C ILE A 620 18.56 1.02 -9.61
N THR A 621 18.13 0.53 -8.47
CA THR A 621 17.77 1.34 -7.30
C THR A 621 18.79 1.07 -6.19
N LEU A 622 19.49 2.09 -5.73
CA LEU A 622 20.36 2.06 -4.56
C LEU A 622 19.68 2.85 -3.46
N HIS A 623 19.58 2.27 -2.29
CA HIS A 623 18.95 2.94 -1.15
C HIS A 623 19.74 2.80 0.13
N SER A 624 19.67 3.83 0.96
CA SER A 624 20.15 3.80 2.35
C SER A 624 19.13 4.48 3.24
N ASN A 625 18.98 3.99 4.46
CA ASN A 625 18.06 4.53 5.45
C ASN A 625 18.70 4.40 6.84
N TYR A 626 18.97 5.52 7.48
CA TYR A 626 19.35 5.58 8.90
C TYR A 626 18.08 5.87 9.70
N ILE A 627 17.82 5.07 10.72
CA ILE A 627 16.67 5.26 11.60
C ILE A 627 17.16 5.33 13.03
N SER A 628 16.94 6.47 13.67
CA SER A 628 17.17 6.60 15.13
C SER A 628 15.95 6.13 15.89
N ASN A 629 16.18 5.56 17.07
CA ASN A 629 15.18 5.03 18.00
C ASN A 629 14.27 3.96 17.32
N TYR A 630 14.83 3.10 16.49
CA TYR A 630 14.10 2.02 15.84
C TYR A 630 13.54 1.06 16.86
N ILE A 631 12.21 0.92 16.92
CA ILE A 631 11.53 0.05 17.87
C ILE A 631 11.41 -1.36 17.28
N PHE A 632 11.85 -2.36 18.03
CA PHE A 632 11.75 -3.75 17.59
C PHE A 632 11.31 -4.68 18.73
N ASP A 633 10.77 -5.82 18.37
CA ASP A 633 10.32 -6.86 19.29
C ASP A 633 11.50 -7.79 19.60
N LYS A 634 12.14 -7.58 20.76
CA LYS A 634 13.37 -8.25 21.19
C LYS A 634 13.05 -9.48 22.03
N PRO A 635 13.47 -10.69 21.65
CA PRO A 635 13.38 -11.87 22.50
C PRO A 635 14.37 -11.75 23.66
N ILE A 636 13.92 -12.02 24.88
CA ILE A 636 14.76 -11.96 26.09
C ILE A 636 14.78 -13.28 26.88
N GLY A 637 14.20 -14.36 26.34
CA GLY A 637 14.21 -15.67 26.98
C GLY A 637 12.84 -16.34 27.04
N LEU A 638 12.64 -17.13 28.09
CA LEU A 638 11.39 -17.84 28.34
C LEU A 638 10.78 -17.38 29.65
N PHE A 639 9.50 -17.00 29.61
CA PHE A 639 8.72 -16.62 30.79
C PHE A 639 7.94 -17.82 31.33
N GLY A 640 8.07 -18.08 32.63
CA GLY A 640 7.34 -19.14 33.30
C GLY A 640 5.88 -18.74 33.52
N THR A 641 4.97 -19.41 32.80
CA THR A 641 3.51 -19.26 32.99
C THR A 641 2.93 -20.49 33.69
N ILE A 642 1.68 -20.38 34.18
CA ILE A 642 0.94 -21.55 34.72
C ILE A 642 0.78 -22.68 33.67
N ARG A 643 1.05 -22.42 32.41
CA ARG A 643 0.99 -23.35 31.28
C ARG A 643 2.40 -23.81 30.82
N GLY A 644 3.44 -23.39 31.55
CA GLY A 644 4.85 -23.64 31.25
C GLY A 644 5.58 -22.47 30.59
N PRO A 645 6.84 -22.66 30.22
CA PRO A 645 7.65 -21.61 29.62
C PRO A 645 7.10 -21.19 28.24
N MET A 646 6.95 -19.89 28.03
CA MET A 646 6.58 -19.27 26.77
C MET A 646 7.68 -18.29 26.33
N PRO A 647 7.91 -18.12 25.01
CA PRO A 647 8.82 -17.09 24.51
C PRO A 647 8.43 -15.71 25.02
N TYR A 648 9.42 -15.01 25.55
CA TYR A 648 9.27 -13.72 26.17
C TYR A 648 9.96 -12.66 25.35
N PHE A 649 9.21 -11.61 25.01
CA PHE A 649 9.65 -10.49 24.20
C PHE A 649 9.38 -9.18 24.93
N VAL A 650 10.25 -8.21 24.67
CA VAL A 650 10.04 -6.82 25.07
C VAL A 650 10.21 -5.94 23.82
N TYR A 651 9.47 -4.85 23.77
CA TYR A 651 9.81 -3.81 22.80
C TYR A 651 11.02 -3.04 23.29
N ASP A 652 11.99 -2.84 22.40
CA ASP A 652 13.24 -2.13 22.71
C ASP A 652 13.55 -1.15 21.60
N GLN A 653 14.45 -0.19 21.83
CA GLN A 653 14.84 0.85 20.88
C GLN A 653 16.34 0.80 20.60
N THR A 654 16.73 1.04 19.36
CA THR A 654 18.10 1.10 18.91
C THR A 654 18.25 1.95 17.66
N ASP A 655 19.45 2.46 17.38
CA ASP A 655 19.75 3.09 16.09
C ASP A 655 20.14 2.04 15.06
N VAL A 656 19.61 2.18 13.83
CA VAL A 656 19.82 1.16 12.79
C VAL A 656 20.18 1.78 11.45
N LEU A 657 20.96 1.03 10.67
CA LEU A 657 21.32 1.36 9.30
C LEU A 657 20.84 0.27 8.34
N PHE A 658 20.13 0.69 7.30
CA PHE A 658 19.70 -0.15 6.17
C PHE A 658 20.39 0.34 4.90
N ILE A 659 21.05 -0.56 4.16
CA ILE A 659 21.64 -0.27 2.85
C ILE A 659 21.25 -1.38 1.90
N GLY A 660 20.76 -1.05 0.72
CA GLY A 660 20.33 -2.08 -0.22
C GLY A 660 20.40 -1.67 -1.68
N SER A 661 20.20 -2.66 -2.52
CA SER A 661 20.15 -2.49 -3.96
C SER A 661 19.09 -3.40 -4.59
N ASP A 662 18.32 -2.84 -5.53
CA ASP A 662 17.39 -3.57 -6.36
C ASP A 662 17.77 -3.40 -7.83
N ILE A 663 17.77 -4.48 -8.57
CA ILE A 663 18.07 -4.48 -10.00
C ILE A 663 16.93 -5.15 -10.74
N THR A 664 16.39 -4.48 -11.75
CA THR A 664 15.45 -5.07 -12.71
C THR A 664 16.02 -4.91 -14.11
N TYR A 665 16.28 -6.04 -14.78
CA TYR A 665 16.75 -6.07 -16.15
C TYR A 665 15.75 -6.78 -17.04
N ARG A 666 15.21 -6.06 -18.00
CA ARG A 666 14.28 -6.59 -19.00
C ARG A 666 14.98 -6.64 -20.35
N ARG A 667 14.83 -7.78 -21.05
CA ARG A 667 15.39 -7.98 -22.40
C ARG A 667 14.39 -8.67 -23.32
N GLY A 668 14.09 -8.05 -24.46
CA GLY A 668 13.45 -8.71 -25.58
C GLY A 668 14.44 -9.65 -26.28
N ILE A 669 14.18 -10.97 -26.21
CA ILE A 669 15.02 -12.01 -26.83
C ILE A 669 14.62 -12.17 -28.28
N THR A 670 13.32 -12.30 -28.54
CA THR A 670 12.71 -12.33 -29.88
C THR A 670 11.50 -11.39 -29.89
N LYS A 671 10.80 -11.26 -31.03
CA LYS A 671 9.54 -10.50 -31.13
C LYS A 671 8.47 -11.00 -30.16
N ASN A 672 8.51 -12.28 -29.81
CA ASN A 672 7.50 -12.96 -29.00
C ASN A 672 8.02 -13.43 -27.63
N MET A 673 9.30 -13.20 -27.34
CA MET A 673 9.93 -13.70 -26.10
C MET A 673 10.73 -12.61 -25.41
N ASN A 674 10.48 -12.46 -24.11
CA ASN A 674 11.24 -11.55 -23.24
C ASN A 674 11.63 -12.23 -21.93
N SER A 675 12.69 -11.70 -21.33
CA SER A 675 13.16 -12.08 -19.99
C SER A 675 13.11 -10.86 -19.07
N ILE A 676 12.68 -11.08 -17.84
CA ILE A 676 12.68 -10.08 -16.75
C ILE A 676 13.47 -10.68 -15.60
N PHE A 677 14.66 -10.19 -15.36
CA PHE A 677 15.51 -10.57 -14.25
C PHE A 677 15.36 -9.54 -13.13
N THR A 678 15.18 -10.00 -11.89
CA THR A 678 15.15 -9.14 -10.68
C THR A 678 16.11 -9.69 -9.65
N PHE A 679 16.79 -8.77 -8.97
CA PHE A 679 17.70 -9.05 -7.85
C PHE A 679 17.40 -8.04 -6.75
N SER A 680 17.36 -8.49 -5.49
CA SER A 680 17.22 -7.62 -4.32
C SER A 680 18.18 -8.05 -3.22
N TYR A 681 18.89 -7.08 -2.67
CA TYR A 681 19.85 -7.24 -1.58
C TYR A 681 19.63 -6.17 -0.52
N LEU A 682 19.69 -6.57 0.75
CA LEU A 682 19.60 -5.69 1.90
C LEU A 682 20.67 -6.05 2.93
N TYR A 683 21.40 -5.04 3.37
CA TYR A 683 22.27 -5.04 4.54
C TYR A 683 21.60 -4.24 5.65
N THR A 684 21.61 -4.78 6.87
CA THR A 684 21.07 -4.11 8.07
C THR A 684 22.04 -4.24 9.23
N GLU A 685 22.12 -3.23 10.09
CA GLU A 685 22.99 -3.21 11.25
C GLU A 685 22.32 -2.47 12.41
N ASN A 686 22.40 -3.06 13.60
CA ASN A 686 22.16 -2.39 14.87
C ASN A 686 23.42 -1.60 15.24
N LEU A 687 23.31 -0.29 15.37
CA LEU A 687 24.47 0.59 15.57
C LEU A 687 24.85 0.76 17.03
N ASP A 688 23.94 0.53 17.97
CA ASP A 688 24.18 0.72 19.41
C ASP A 688 24.85 -0.53 20.01
N GLU A 689 24.24 -1.70 19.79
CA GLU A 689 24.71 -2.95 20.37
C GLU A 689 25.56 -3.77 19.39
N GLY A 690 25.49 -3.41 18.10
CA GLY A 690 26.06 -4.21 17.02
C GLY A 690 25.20 -5.42 16.69
N GLY A 691 25.52 -6.13 15.62
CA GLY A 691 24.85 -7.37 15.26
C GLY A 691 23.67 -7.22 14.29
N ASN A 692 22.90 -8.29 14.18
CA ASN A 692 21.90 -8.45 13.12
C ASN A 692 20.49 -8.30 13.66
N LEU A 693 19.64 -7.64 12.88
CA LEU A 693 18.21 -7.53 13.18
C LEU A 693 17.46 -8.83 12.81
N ILE A 694 16.40 -9.13 13.56
CA ILE A 694 15.47 -10.23 13.24
C ILE A 694 14.58 -9.86 12.04
N ASP A 695 14.08 -10.88 11.32
CA ASP A 695 13.07 -10.78 10.27
C ASP A 695 13.47 -9.86 9.09
N GLN A 696 14.76 -9.80 8.76
CA GLN A 696 15.22 -9.07 7.59
C GLN A 696 15.21 -9.94 6.33
N PRO A 697 14.78 -9.40 5.18
CA PRO A 697 14.68 -10.16 3.93
C PRO A 697 16.03 -10.74 3.50
N PRO A 698 16.11 -12.03 3.16
CA PRO A 698 17.31 -12.61 2.54
C PRO A 698 17.46 -12.14 1.10
N ILE A 699 18.64 -12.34 0.51
CA ILE A 699 18.90 -12.09 -0.91
C ILE A 699 17.94 -12.91 -1.75
N ARG A 700 17.34 -12.28 -2.77
CA ARG A 700 16.40 -12.92 -3.68
C ARG A 700 16.73 -12.63 -5.14
N ILE A 701 16.70 -13.68 -5.96
CA ILE A 701 16.87 -13.62 -7.41
C ILE A 701 15.63 -14.24 -8.05
N ASN A 702 15.01 -13.53 -9.00
CA ASN A 702 13.93 -14.09 -9.82
C ASN A 702 14.22 -13.84 -11.30
N ASN A 703 13.76 -14.73 -12.14
CA ASN A 703 13.74 -14.51 -13.58
C ASN A 703 12.38 -14.94 -14.15
N THR A 704 11.75 -14.11 -14.96
CA THR A 704 10.50 -14.45 -15.65
C THR A 704 10.77 -14.49 -17.13
N LEU A 705 10.62 -15.68 -17.71
CA LEU A 705 10.70 -15.89 -19.16
C LEU A 705 9.28 -15.93 -19.73
N ASN A 706 8.91 -14.92 -20.50
CA ASN A 706 7.60 -14.81 -21.11
C ASN A 706 7.67 -15.12 -22.60
N TRP A 707 6.74 -15.94 -23.07
CA TRP A 707 6.49 -16.20 -24.47
C TRP A 707 5.06 -15.83 -24.82
N SER A 708 4.88 -14.83 -25.68
CA SER A 708 3.58 -14.27 -26.07
C SER A 708 3.30 -14.56 -27.52
N THR A 709 2.06 -14.97 -27.83
CA THR A 709 1.59 -15.16 -29.22
C THR A 709 0.24 -14.48 -29.41
N LYS A 710 0.01 -13.94 -30.61
CA LYS A 710 -1.27 -13.33 -30.99
C LYS A 710 -1.90 -14.17 -32.11
N ASN A 711 -3.23 -14.26 -32.09
CA ASN A 711 -4.04 -14.89 -33.15
C ASN A 711 -3.59 -16.30 -33.51
N PHE A 712 -3.35 -17.15 -32.50
CA PHE A 712 -3.03 -18.55 -32.70
C PHE A 712 -4.30 -19.39 -32.56
N TRP A 713 -4.74 -20.03 -33.67
CA TRP A 713 -5.99 -20.80 -33.78
C TRP A 713 -7.22 -19.94 -33.41
N LYS A 714 -7.98 -20.28 -32.35
CA LYS A 714 -9.13 -19.51 -31.81
C LYS A 714 -8.74 -18.57 -30.65
N ILE A 715 -7.45 -18.51 -30.29
CA ILE A 715 -6.92 -17.73 -29.18
C ILE A 715 -6.47 -16.37 -29.71
N ASN A 716 -7.07 -15.29 -29.24
CA ASN A 716 -6.70 -13.92 -29.61
C ASN A 716 -5.30 -13.53 -29.07
N SER A 717 -5.02 -13.91 -27.83
CA SER A 717 -3.70 -13.74 -27.22
C SER A 717 -3.40 -14.88 -26.26
N SER A 718 -2.15 -15.31 -26.21
CA SER A 718 -1.64 -16.32 -25.29
C SER A 718 -0.29 -15.89 -24.75
N GLU A 719 -0.08 -16.06 -23.45
CA GLU A 719 1.18 -15.80 -22.76
C GLU A 719 1.53 -16.96 -21.86
N ILE A 720 2.71 -17.52 -22.04
CA ILE A 720 3.30 -18.53 -21.19
C ILE A 720 4.47 -17.91 -20.44
N SER A 721 4.51 -18.06 -19.12
CA SER A 721 5.58 -17.57 -18.25
C SER A 721 6.20 -18.70 -17.44
N LEU A 722 7.53 -18.78 -17.47
CA LEU A 722 8.35 -19.65 -16.63
C LEU A 722 9.07 -18.77 -15.62
N ILE A 723 8.92 -19.08 -14.33
CA ILE A 723 9.37 -18.19 -13.26
C ILE A 723 10.25 -18.96 -12.27
N PRO A 724 11.53 -19.21 -12.59
CA PRO A 724 12.51 -19.67 -11.63
C PRO A 724 12.85 -18.57 -10.64
N SER A 725 12.92 -18.93 -9.34
CA SER A 725 13.31 -18.03 -8.26
C SER A 725 14.21 -18.74 -7.26
N TYR A 726 15.18 -18.01 -6.70
CA TYR A 726 16.02 -18.50 -5.63
C TYR A 726 16.08 -17.49 -4.49
N THR A 727 15.74 -17.96 -3.31
CA THR A 727 15.90 -17.22 -2.05
C THR A 727 17.08 -17.83 -1.31
N PHE A 728 18.06 -16.99 -0.97
CA PHE A 728 19.26 -17.43 -0.26
C PHE A 728 18.95 -17.68 1.23
N HIS A 729 19.82 -18.44 1.87
CA HIS A 729 19.89 -18.46 3.34
C HIS A 729 20.10 -17.05 3.88
N GLN A 730 19.49 -16.72 5.03
CA GLN A 730 19.74 -15.42 5.68
C GLN A 730 21.06 -15.47 6.46
N PHE A 731 22.15 -15.04 5.83
CA PHE A 731 23.50 -15.07 6.40
C PHE A 731 23.69 -14.08 7.56
N ARG A 732 22.78 -13.11 7.68
CA ARG A 732 22.79 -12.10 8.73
C ARG A 732 21.61 -12.28 9.70
N ALA A 733 21.24 -13.53 9.98
CA ALA A 733 20.32 -13.83 11.07
C ALA A 733 21.03 -13.62 12.42
N PRO A 734 20.31 -13.25 13.50
CA PRO A 734 20.87 -13.26 14.86
C PRO A 734 21.35 -14.65 15.28
N LYS A 735 22.09 -14.71 16.37
CA LYS A 735 22.43 -15.99 17.04
C LYS A 735 21.17 -16.76 17.39
N THR A 736 21.28 -18.07 17.49
CA THR A 736 20.17 -18.93 17.91
C THR A 736 20.38 -19.42 19.32
N PHE A 737 19.37 -19.28 20.16
CA PHE A 737 19.24 -19.93 21.45
C PHE A 737 17.96 -20.74 21.48
N THR A 738 18.08 -22.03 21.42
CA THR A 738 16.91 -22.92 21.37
C THR A 738 16.18 -22.92 22.72
N PRO A 739 14.86 -23.17 22.75
CA PRO A 739 14.13 -23.30 24.00
C PRO A 739 14.69 -24.37 24.95
N ASP A 740 15.28 -25.46 24.42
CA ASP A 740 15.93 -26.50 25.22
C ASP A 740 17.16 -25.96 25.95
N GLU A 741 18.01 -25.20 25.28
CA GLU A 741 19.18 -24.57 25.90
C GLU A 741 18.77 -23.58 26.98
N LEU A 742 17.76 -22.77 26.76
CA LEU A 742 17.23 -21.80 27.71
C LEU A 742 16.56 -22.48 28.92
N ILE A 743 15.75 -23.52 28.71
CA ILE A 743 15.08 -24.25 29.81
C ILE A 743 16.09 -24.94 30.72
N ASN A 744 17.15 -25.50 30.14
CA ASN A 744 18.17 -26.25 30.88
C ASN A 744 19.34 -25.37 31.40
N ASN A 745 19.27 -24.04 31.25
CA ASN A 745 20.29 -23.05 31.59
C ASN A 745 21.68 -23.42 30.98
N LEU A 746 21.69 -23.90 29.74
CA LEU A 746 22.90 -24.20 28.99
C LEU A 746 23.54 -22.97 28.38
N VAL A 747 22.78 -21.90 28.28
CA VAL A 747 23.18 -20.58 27.77
C VAL A 747 22.72 -19.51 28.73
N GLU A 748 23.52 -18.50 28.91
CA GLU A 748 23.21 -17.28 29.65
C GLU A 748 22.90 -16.18 28.62
N VAL A 749 21.75 -15.55 28.72
CA VAL A 749 21.31 -14.47 27.81
C VAL A 749 21.45 -13.15 28.56
N ASP A 750 22.20 -12.23 28.01
CA ASP A 750 22.15 -10.84 28.42
C ASP A 750 20.89 -10.18 27.80
N ALA A 751 19.86 -10.10 28.61
CA ALA A 751 18.56 -9.58 28.16
C ALA A 751 18.62 -8.09 27.77
N GLU A 752 19.60 -7.32 28.26
CA GLU A 752 19.74 -5.89 27.92
C GLU A 752 20.40 -5.70 26.55
N SER A 753 21.44 -6.49 26.21
CA SER A 753 22.27 -6.23 25.04
C SER A 753 22.16 -7.28 23.92
N GLU A 754 21.69 -8.49 24.18
CA GLU A 754 21.76 -9.59 23.21
C GLU A 754 20.49 -9.75 22.39
N ILE A 755 20.62 -9.77 21.05
CA ILE A 755 19.55 -10.10 20.11
C ILE A 755 19.76 -11.54 19.62
N PHE A 756 18.75 -12.39 19.77
CA PHE A 756 18.80 -13.78 19.35
C PHE A 756 17.49 -14.27 18.73
N ASP A 757 17.50 -15.45 18.14
CA ASP A 757 16.32 -16.15 17.62
C ASP A 757 16.18 -17.51 18.30
N PHE A 758 14.98 -18.10 18.31
CA PHE A 758 14.71 -19.41 18.91
C PHE A 758 15.02 -20.58 17.98
N LYS A 759 15.29 -20.30 16.70
CA LYS A 759 15.60 -21.31 15.68
C LYS A 759 16.47 -20.72 14.59
N ASP A 760 17.39 -21.55 14.08
CA ASP A 760 18.27 -21.18 12.98
C ASP A 760 17.49 -20.72 11.74
N ALA A 761 18.08 -19.77 11.01
CA ALA A 761 17.55 -19.35 9.74
C ALA A 761 17.47 -20.55 8.77
N PRO A 762 16.36 -20.70 8.05
CA PRO A 762 16.20 -21.80 7.10
C PRO A 762 17.25 -21.78 5.98
N GLU A 763 17.56 -22.95 5.43
CA GLU A 763 18.35 -23.09 4.22
C GLU A 763 17.74 -22.34 3.03
N GLY A 764 18.61 -21.90 2.11
CA GLY A 764 18.15 -21.32 0.84
C GLY A 764 17.35 -22.31 0.00
N TYR A 765 16.43 -21.80 -0.81
CA TYR A 765 15.55 -22.67 -1.59
C TYR A 765 15.30 -22.14 -3.00
N PHE A 766 15.11 -23.08 -3.91
CA PHE A 766 14.73 -22.82 -5.30
C PHE A 766 13.25 -23.15 -5.50
N LEU A 767 12.49 -22.23 -6.11
CA LEU A 767 11.13 -22.45 -6.56
C LEU A 767 11.03 -22.25 -8.06
N PHE A 768 10.09 -22.94 -8.65
CA PHE A 768 9.77 -22.82 -10.06
C PHE A 768 8.24 -22.72 -10.21
N ASP A 769 7.78 -21.60 -10.76
CA ASP A 769 6.38 -21.36 -11.04
C ASP A 769 6.14 -21.35 -12.55
N PHE A 770 4.92 -21.74 -12.94
CA PHE A 770 4.44 -21.75 -14.31
C PHE A 770 3.14 -20.95 -14.39
N SER A 771 2.99 -20.15 -15.46
CA SER A 771 1.73 -19.45 -15.74
C SER A 771 1.42 -19.51 -17.23
N TRP A 772 0.18 -19.84 -17.54
CA TRP A 772 -0.37 -19.74 -18.89
C TRP A 772 -1.64 -18.93 -18.88
N LYS A 773 -1.65 -17.79 -19.56
CA LYS A 773 -2.78 -16.88 -19.71
C LYS A 773 -3.20 -16.84 -21.16
N PHE A 774 -4.49 -16.85 -21.42
CA PHE A 774 -4.99 -16.73 -22.79
C PHE A 774 -6.35 -16.03 -22.81
N LYS A 775 -6.64 -15.42 -23.97
CA LYS A 775 -7.89 -14.71 -24.24
C LYS A 775 -8.56 -15.28 -25.48
N ILE A 776 -9.83 -15.61 -25.36
CA ILE A 776 -10.69 -16.05 -26.45
C ILE A 776 -11.90 -15.14 -26.48
N LYS A 777 -11.98 -14.22 -27.44
CA LYS A 777 -13.04 -13.19 -27.51
C LYS A 777 -13.14 -12.42 -26.19
N LYS A 778 -14.26 -12.53 -25.50
CA LYS A 778 -14.57 -11.85 -24.22
C LYS A 778 -14.14 -12.68 -22.98
N LEU A 779 -13.72 -13.93 -23.16
CA LEU A 779 -13.26 -14.81 -22.09
C LEU A 779 -11.75 -14.71 -21.95
N GLN A 780 -11.28 -14.43 -20.76
CA GLN A 780 -9.89 -14.54 -20.34
C GLN A 780 -9.75 -15.70 -19.36
N ALA A 781 -8.77 -16.54 -19.54
CA ALA A 781 -8.46 -17.64 -18.64
C ALA A 781 -7.00 -17.62 -18.24
N SER A 782 -6.70 -18.06 -17.01
CA SER A 782 -5.34 -18.28 -16.55
C SER A 782 -5.22 -19.63 -15.83
N PHE A 783 -4.12 -20.31 -16.10
CA PHE A 783 -3.69 -21.54 -15.45
C PHE A 783 -2.33 -21.29 -14.83
N ILE A 784 -2.21 -21.36 -13.51
CA ILE A 784 -1.00 -21.04 -12.78
C ILE A 784 -0.63 -22.22 -11.90
N ILE A 785 0.64 -22.60 -11.88
CA ILE A 785 1.18 -23.61 -10.96
C ILE A 785 2.26 -22.94 -10.14
N LYS A 786 2.01 -22.81 -8.84
CA LYS A 786 3.00 -22.39 -7.85
C LYS A 786 3.75 -23.60 -7.32
N ASN A 787 5.07 -23.45 -7.09
CA ASN A 787 5.92 -24.51 -6.57
C ASN A 787 5.76 -25.82 -7.38
N VAL A 788 6.05 -25.78 -8.68
CA VAL A 788 5.86 -26.90 -9.64
C VAL A 788 6.48 -28.20 -9.13
N PHE A 789 7.65 -28.12 -8.50
CA PHE A 789 8.39 -29.29 -8.01
C PHE A 789 7.94 -29.79 -6.63
N ASN A 790 6.92 -29.16 -6.04
CA ASN A 790 6.44 -29.46 -4.68
C ASN A 790 7.57 -29.44 -3.65
N LYS A 791 8.49 -28.46 -3.76
CA LYS A 791 9.64 -28.31 -2.88
C LYS A 791 9.15 -28.03 -1.46
N LYS A 792 9.70 -28.78 -0.51
CA LYS A 792 9.54 -28.51 0.92
C LYS A 792 10.56 -27.45 1.35
N TYR A 793 10.08 -26.38 1.99
CA TYR A 793 10.93 -25.29 2.44
C TYR A 793 10.27 -24.49 3.57
N ARG A 794 11.05 -23.69 4.27
CA ARG A 794 10.59 -22.69 5.24
C ARG A 794 11.06 -21.33 4.78
N ASN A 795 10.19 -20.32 4.89
CA ASN A 795 10.55 -18.93 4.60
C ASN A 795 11.01 -18.26 5.89
N TYR A 796 12.20 -17.61 5.87
CA TYR A 796 12.71 -16.88 7.03
C TYR A 796 11.76 -15.80 7.53
N LEU A 797 11.01 -15.15 6.63
CA LEU A 797 10.04 -14.11 6.97
C LEU A 797 8.65 -14.65 7.38
N ASN A 798 8.48 -15.97 7.59
CA ASN A 798 7.25 -16.52 8.12
C ASN A 798 7.41 -16.83 9.61
N GLU A 799 6.62 -16.16 10.48
CA GLU A 799 6.64 -16.43 11.92
C GLU A 799 6.29 -17.89 12.25
N MET A 800 5.52 -18.57 11.37
CA MET A 800 5.21 -19.99 11.53
C MET A 800 6.37 -20.92 11.14
N ARG A 801 7.53 -20.39 10.68
CA ARG A 801 8.76 -21.18 10.40
C ARG A 801 9.24 -22.02 11.58
N TYR A 802 8.91 -21.61 12.79
CA TYR A 802 9.21 -22.40 13.97
C TYR A 802 8.46 -23.74 14.00
N PHE A 803 7.27 -23.80 13.41
CA PHE A 803 6.32 -24.88 13.62
C PHE A 803 5.98 -25.69 12.36
N ALA A 804 6.06 -25.10 11.17
CA ALA A 804 5.63 -25.74 9.93
C ALA A 804 6.42 -25.25 8.70
N ASP A 805 6.36 -26.06 7.66
CA ASP A 805 6.85 -25.70 6.31
C ASP A 805 5.78 -24.88 5.57
N GLU A 806 6.20 -24.21 4.49
CA GLU A 806 5.32 -23.47 3.60
C GLU A 806 4.35 -24.39 2.83
N PRO A 807 3.23 -23.85 2.32
CA PRO A 807 2.34 -24.61 1.44
C PRO A 807 3.08 -25.21 0.25
N GLY A 808 2.73 -26.45 -0.09
CA GLY A 808 3.26 -27.17 -1.23
C GLY A 808 2.70 -26.65 -2.57
N ARG A 809 2.83 -27.47 -3.63
CA ARG A 809 2.34 -27.13 -4.96
C ARG A 809 0.86 -26.73 -4.96
N ASN A 810 0.55 -25.64 -5.65
CA ASN A 810 -0.81 -25.15 -5.84
C ASN A 810 -1.08 -24.89 -7.32
N ILE A 811 -2.17 -25.46 -7.84
CA ILE A 811 -2.66 -25.23 -9.21
C ILE A 811 -3.88 -24.32 -9.11
N LEU A 812 -3.82 -23.18 -9.80
CA LEU A 812 -4.86 -22.17 -9.81
C LEU A 812 -5.43 -22.05 -11.22
N ILE A 813 -6.75 -22.03 -11.32
CA ILE A 813 -7.49 -21.81 -12.57
C ILE A 813 -8.40 -20.62 -12.34
N ASN A 814 -8.29 -19.59 -13.19
CA ASN A 814 -9.17 -18.44 -13.12
C ASN A 814 -9.81 -18.18 -14.49
N LEU A 815 -11.08 -17.81 -14.44
CA LEU A 815 -11.89 -17.46 -15.58
C LEU A 815 -12.45 -16.06 -15.36
N SER A 816 -12.30 -15.19 -16.35
CA SER A 816 -12.89 -13.84 -16.36
C SER A 816 -13.65 -13.64 -17.66
N TYR A 817 -14.90 -13.26 -17.57
CA TYR A 817 -15.75 -12.94 -18.72
C TYR A 817 -16.15 -11.47 -18.68
N LYS A 818 -15.80 -10.73 -19.75
CA LYS A 818 -16.10 -9.31 -19.88
C LYS A 818 -17.25 -9.11 -20.88
N PHE A 819 -18.37 -8.61 -20.38
CA PHE A 819 -19.51 -8.19 -21.21
C PHE A 819 -19.53 -6.66 -21.26
N ASN A 820 -19.45 -6.09 -22.43
CA ASN A 820 -19.65 -4.66 -22.70
C ASN A 820 -20.76 -4.55 -23.76
N LYS A 821 -21.72 -3.64 -23.51
CA LYS A 821 -22.82 -3.35 -24.42
C LYS A 821 -22.41 -2.29 -25.42
#